data_bdb4c249df204b92afb3435819ebd031
#
_entry.id   bdb4c249df204b92afb3435819ebd031
#
_cell.length_a   1.000
_cell.length_b   1.000
_cell.length_c   1.000
_cell.angle_alpha   90.00
_cell.angle_beta   90.00
_cell.angle_gamma   90.00
#
_symmetry.space_group_name_H-M   'P 1'
#
loop_
_entity.id
_entity.type
_entity.pdbx_description
1 polymer ?
#
loop_
_entity_poly.entity_id
_entity_poly.type
_entity_poly.pdbx_seq_one_letter_code
_entity_poly.pdbx_strand_id
1 'polypeptide(L)'
;EMSIKIALAGNPNCGKTTLFNALTGANQYVGNWPGVTVEKKEGKLKGNKDVIITDLPGIYSLSPYTLEEVVARNYLIQEYPDAIINIIDGTNIERNLYLSTQLIELGIPVVMAVNMMDLVKKNGDSINIKNLKEALGCEVVEISALKGTGIDEVKEKAIAAAKSKAANARVHSFDEAVEAAIESVSAKLDMEENRKRFFAIKLIEKDSKIIEQMKNAPDCSAEIKKLEDDFDDDTESIITSERYSYISSIIDKCVKKAAKGQKLTVSDKIDRVVTNRILALPIFVLIMWLVYYIAMSTVGAWCTDWTNDNLFGDGFHLFGIGSSAYEDASGDYDAATTALDAYGVLVTDDEDAVDVDATKAAIEANTNTEASVKYEMEDEETLDTYDIDVYYSEVPANANEDTTNAMSYLDAVDYFNETQMAEIDPADYGVFVPSIPDLISTGLDKIGCADWLHGLIIDGIVAGVGAVLGFVPQMLVLFILLAILEYCGYMARIAFIMDRIFRKFGLSGKSFIPILVGTGCGVPGIMASRTIENEKDRRMTVMTTTFIPCGAKVPFIAMIAGAIFGGSSIVATSAYFIGIAAIICSGIILKKTKMFAGDPSPFVMELPPYHIPTVGSVLRSMWERGWSFIKKAGTIITLSTIAVWFTTYFGFVDGSFQMLDESQIDYSILAKIGNAIAWIFVPQGWGNWQATVASITGLVAKENIVGTMGILYGGGDGTVYQALAGAFTTASGFSFLVFNLLCAPCFAAMGAIKREMNSAKWFWFAIGYQCGFAYLVALVVYRIAGLFTGACSFGIWSVVAIALVVLFFFMLLRPDPNKKVKTSKEFLNA
;
A
#
# COMPACT_ATOMS: atom_id res chain seq x y z
N GLU A 1 -17.27 31.07 36.12
CA GLU A 1 -18.36 30.10 35.85
C GLU A 1 -17.72 28.88 35.28
N MET A 2 -17.91 27.69 35.92
CA MET A 2 -17.37 26.44 35.42
C MET A 2 -18.18 26.04 34.18
N SER A 3 -17.52 25.89 33.03
CA SER A 3 -18.16 25.35 31.83
C SER A 3 -18.46 23.87 32.03
N ILE A 4 -19.68 23.44 31.72
CA ILE A 4 -20.10 22.04 31.75
C ILE A 4 -19.43 21.30 30.59
N LYS A 5 -18.71 20.21 30.90
CA LYS A 5 -18.05 19.36 29.89
C LYS A 5 -18.87 18.09 29.66
N ILE A 6 -19.31 17.84 28.44
CA ILE A 6 -20.05 16.65 28.04
C ILE A 6 -19.25 15.87 27.02
N ALA A 7 -18.98 14.60 27.25
CA ALA A 7 -18.35 13.70 26.28
C ALA A 7 -19.40 13.05 25.37
N LEU A 8 -19.14 12.98 24.08
CA LEU A 8 -19.94 12.21 23.13
C LEU A 8 -19.18 10.93 22.78
N ALA A 9 -19.71 9.79 23.23
CA ALA A 9 -19.14 8.47 23.05
C ALA A 9 -20.07 7.56 22.23
N GLY A 10 -19.52 6.60 21.52
CA GLY A 10 -20.29 5.61 20.77
C GLY A 10 -19.45 4.80 19.82
N ASN A 11 -20.02 3.72 19.32
CA ASN A 11 -19.35 2.84 18.38
C ASN A 11 -19.07 3.55 17.03
N PRO A 12 -18.10 3.09 16.23
CA PRO A 12 -17.97 3.54 14.85
C PRO A 12 -19.29 3.33 14.08
N ASN A 13 -19.61 4.28 13.19
CA ASN A 13 -20.81 4.27 12.33
C ASN A 13 -22.19 4.38 13.03
N CYS A 14 -22.28 4.58 14.33
CA CYS A 14 -23.55 4.81 15.02
C CYS A 14 -24.19 6.19 14.75
N GLY A 15 -23.55 7.05 13.95
CA GLY A 15 -24.02 8.40 13.62
C GLY A 15 -23.51 9.50 14.57
N LYS A 16 -22.41 9.24 15.28
CA LYS A 16 -21.79 10.15 16.26
C LYS A 16 -21.45 11.51 15.68
N THR A 17 -20.73 11.58 14.56
CA THR A 17 -20.37 12.83 13.88
C THR A 17 -21.60 13.63 13.42
N THR A 18 -22.66 12.94 12.97
CA THR A 18 -23.92 13.58 12.58
C THR A 18 -24.59 14.23 13.80
N LEU A 19 -24.63 13.54 14.92
CA LEU A 19 -25.18 14.08 16.17
C LEU A 19 -24.33 15.23 16.71
N PHE A 20 -23.00 15.10 16.69
CA PHE A 20 -22.08 16.17 17.09
C PHE A 20 -22.31 17.45 16.30
N ASN A 21 -22.39 17.34 14.96
CA ASN A 21 -22.66 18.49 14.10
C ASN A 21 -24.04 19.12 14.35
N ALA A 22 -25.05 18.32 14.64
CA ALA A 22 -26.39 18.81 14.97
C ALA A 22 -26.41 19.56 16.31
N LEU A 23 -25.66 19.08 17.31
CA LEU A 23 -25.56 19.70 18.63
C LEU A 23 -24.71 20.98 18.65
N THR A 24 -23.60 21.03 17.90
CA THR A 24 -22.62 22.13 17.96
C THR A 24 -22.75 23.15 16.81
N GLY A 25 -23.24 22.73 15.66
CA GLY A 25 -23.33 23.59 14.46
C GLY A 25 -21.96 23.95 13.91
N ALA A 26 -21.77 25.21 13.46
CA ALA A 26 -20.53 25.69 12.86
C ALA A 26 -19.41 26.06 13.85
N ASN A 27 -19.68 26.07 15.15
CA ASN A 27 -18.74 26.49 16.18
C ASN A 27 -17.93 25.30 16.72
N GLN A 28 -17.05 24.76 15.91
CA GLN A 28 -16.22 23.59 16.24
C GLN A 28 -14.73 23.96 16.22
N TYR A 29 -13.99 23.38 17.16
CA TYR A 29 -12.53 23.39 17.17
C TYR A 29 -12.05 22.00 16.78
N VAL A 30 -11.16 21.92 15.79
CA VAL A 30 -10.56 20.68 15.32
C VAL A 30 -9.06 20.75 15.55
N GLY A 31 -8.51 19.78 16.24
CA GLY A 31 -7.09 19.65 16.53
C GLY A 31 -6.72 18.17 16.67
N ASN A 32 -5.55 17.89 17.21
CA ASN A 32 -5.16 16.52 17.55
C ASN A 32 -5.13 16.35 19.07
N TRP A 33 -5.40 15.13 19.52
CA TRP A 33 -5.20 14.80 20.93
C TRP A 33 -3.71 14.90 21.28
N PRO A 34 -3.36 15.38 22.48
CA PRO A 34 -1.96 15.55 22.90
C PRO A 34 -1.15 14.27 22.72
N GLY A 35 -0.03 14.36 21.99
CA GLY A 35 0.93 13.26 21.81
C GLY A 35 0.53 12.16 20.82
N VAL A 36 -0.60 12.29 20.14
CA VAL A 36 -1.09 11.29 19.17
C VAL A 36 -1.66 11.97 17.92
N THR A 37 -1.75 11.21 16.82
CA THR A 37 -2.31 11.67 15.53
C THR A 37 -3.82 11.54 15.41
N VAL A 38 -4.51 11.26 16.52
CA VAL A 38 -5.97 11.12 16.57
C VAL A 38 -6.62 12.50 16.63
N GLU A 39 -7.62 12.72 15.77
CA GLU A 39 -8.33 14.00 15.67
C GLU A 39 -9.21 14.25 16.91
N LYS A 40 -9.10 15.46 17.49
CA LYS A 40 -9.92 15.96 18.60
C LYS A 40 -10.90 16.98 18.08
N LYS A 41 -12.20 16.80 18.33
CA LYS A 41 -13.26 17.76 18.00
C LYS A 41 -13.96 18.23 19.26
N GLU A 42 -13.98 19.53 19.46
CA GLU A 42 -14.72 20.17 20.54
C GLU A 42 -15.63 21.24 19.98
N GLY A 43 -16.81 21.40 20.55
CA GLY A 43 -17.75 22.40 20.12
C GLY A 43 -18.63 22.91 21.26
N LYS A 44 -19.04 24.18 21.16
CA LYS A 44 -20.02 24.75 22.09
C LYS A 44 -21.42 24.32 21.69
N LEU A 45 -22.22 23.95 22.69
CA LEU A 45 -23.60 23.53 22.47
C LEU A 45 -24.42 24.68 21.86
N LYS A 46 -25.16 24.38 20.79
CA LYS A 46 -26.07 25.34 20.14
C LYS A 46 -27.17 25.77 21.12
N GLY A 47 -27.20 27.07 21.37
CA GLY A 47 -28.14 27.67 22.32
C GLY A 47 -27.69 27.76 23.78
N ASN A 48 -26.53 27.17 24.13
CA ASN A 48 -25.92 27.29 25.47
C ASN A 48 -24.40 27.29 25.36
N LYS A 49 -23.79 28.47 25.46
CA LYS A 49 -22.35 28.67 25.25
C LYS A 49 -21.49 28.17 26.41
N ASP A 50 -22.07 27.87 27.55
CA ASP A 50 -21.37 27.42 28.78
C ASP A 50 -21.19 25.89 28.79
N VAL A 51 -21.74 25.20 27.77
CA VAL A 51 -21.64 23.74 27.66
C VAL A 51 -20.71 23.42 26.47
N ILE A 52 -19.67 22.67 26.75
CA ILE A 52 -18.70 22.18 25.77
C ILE A 52 -18.94 20.69 25.52
N ILE A 53 -19.08 20.32 24.26
CA ILE A 53 -19.19 18.91 23.84
C ILE A 53 -17.86 18.50 23.22
N THR A 54 -17.26 17.40 23.71
CA THR A 54 -16.07 16.79 23.16
C THR A 54 -16.45 15.51 22.42
N ASP A 55 -16.17 15.43 21.12
CA ASP A 55 -16.39 14.24 20.31
C ASP A 55 -15.22 13.25 20.53
N LEU A 56 -15.51 12.11 21.16
CA LEU A 56 -14.51 11.06 21.35
C LEU A 56 -14.36 10.23 20.06
N PRO A 57 -13.22 9.62 19.81
CA PRO A 57 -13.07 8.63 18.74
C PRO A 57 -14.13 7.53 18.83
N GLY A 58 -14.52 6.95 17.71
CA GLY A 58 -15.43 5.79 17.68
C GLY A 58 -14.73 4.56 18.26
N ILE A 59 -15.27 3.99 19.32
CA ILE A 59 -14.67 2.87 20.05
C ILE A 59 -15.69 1.76 20.27
N TYR A 60 -15.22 0.53 20.41
CA TYR A 60 -16.05 -0.63 20.71
C TYR A 60 -15.97 -1.03 22.18
N SER A 61 -14.87 -0.70 22.84
CA SER A 61 -14.58 -1.04 24.22
C SER A 61 -13.69 0.00 24.88
N LEU A 62 -13.70 0.06 26.21
CA LEU A 62 -12.72 0.78 27.01
C LEU A 62 -11.48 -0.07 27.34
N SER A 63 -11.42 -1.33 26.89
CA SER A 63 -10.22 -2.16 26.93
C SER A 63 -9.34 -1.83 25.73
N PRO A 64 -8.11 -1.32 25.89
CA PRO A 64 -7.39 -0.64 24.81
C PRO A 64 -6.66 -1.63 23.90
N TYR A 65 -7.24 -1.88 22.76
CA TYR A 65 -6.58 -2.55 21.64
C TYR A 65 -6.11 -1.54 20.58
N THR A 66 -6.73 -0.36 20.50
CA THR A 66 -6.43 0.68 19.51
C THR A 66 -5.98 1.98 20.17
N LEU A 67 -5.31 2.86 19.41
CA LEU A 67 -4.92 4.20 19.88
C LEU A 67 -6.14 5.06 20.19
N GLU A 68 -7.19 4.92 19.41
CA GLU A 68 -8.47 5.61 19.58
C GLU A 68 -9.12 5.22 20.91
N GLU A 69 -9.12 3.93 21.27
CA GLU A 69 -9.66 3.43 22.53
C GLU A 69 -8.83 3.91 23.73
N VAL A 70 -7.49 3.95 23.58
CA VAL A 70 -6.60 4.53 24.63
C VAL A 70 -6.93 6.00 24.85
N VAL A 71 -7.09 6.78 23.77
CA VAL A 71 -7.38 8.22 23.85
C VAL A 71 -8.74 8.46 24.51
N ALA A 72 -9.78 7.77 24.06
CA ALA A 72 -11.13 7.92 24.60
C ALA A 72 -11.18 7.55 26.10
N ARG A 73 -10.57 6.42 26.47
CA ARG A 73 -10.46 5.96 27.83
C ARG A 73 -9.70 6.94 28.72
N ASN A 74 -8.53 7.39 28.30
CA ASN A 74 -7.71 8.34 29.06
C ASN A 74 -8.47 9.64 29.30
N TYR A 75 -9.19 10.15 28.30
CA TYR A 75 -10.02 11.32 28.44
C TYR A 75 -11.13 11.10 29.51
N LEU A 76 -11.84 9.99 29.42
CA LEU A 76 -12.92 9.68 30.37
C LEU A 76 -12.43 9.48 31.82
N ILE A 77 -11.23 8.91 32.00
CA ILE A 77 -10.66 8.65 33.32
C ILE A 77 -9.97 9.89 33.92
N GLN A 78 -9.21 10.65 33.11
CA GLN A 78 -8.38 11.76 33.59
C GLN A 78 -9.13 13.09 33.61
N GLU A 79 -9.85 13.43 32.53
CA GLU A 79 -10.62 14.70 32.43
C GLU A 79 -11.97 14.61 33.14
N TYR A 80 -12.53 13.40 33.31
CA TYR A 80 -13.74 13.08 34.05
C TYR A 80 -14.89 14.08 33.72
N PRO A 81 -15.49 14.02 32.52
CA PRO A 81 -16.52 14.95 32.08
C PRO A 81 -17.76 14.91 33.00
N ASP A 82 -18.55 16.00 33.07
CA ASP A 82 -19.74 16.10 33.92
C ASP A 82 -20.87 15.17 33.50
N ALA A 83 -20.93 14.77 32.22
CA ALA A 83 -21.86 13.76 31.69
C ALA A 83 -21.33 13.13 30.38
N ILE A 84 -21.85 11.98 30.02
CA ILE A 84 -21.57 11.28 28.76
C ILE A 84 -22.87 11.15 27.96
N ILE A 85 -22.87 11.56 26.71
CA ILE A 85 -23.91 11.17 25.75
C ILE A 85 -23.38 9.94 25.03
N ASN A 86 -23.99 8.78 25.27
CA ASN A 86 -23.65 7.54 24.58
C ASN A 86 -24.62 7.33 23.42
N ILE A 87 -24.15 7.48 22.18
CA ILE A 87 -24.94 7.21 20.98
C ILE A 87 -24.78 5.76 20.56
N ILE A 88 -25.90 5.08 20.37
CA ILE A 88 -25.97 3.68 19.96
C ILE A 88 -26.80 3.52 18.68
N ASP A 89 -26.45 2.57 17.84
CA ASP A 89 -27.22 2.17 16.66
C ASP A 89 -28.35 1.24 17.08
N GLY A 90 -29.60 1.70 16.95
CA GLY A 90 -30.80 0.93 17.28
C GLY A 90 -30.98 -0.30 16.39
N THR A 91 -30.39 -0.35 15.18
CA THR A 91 -30.46 -1.52 14.29
C THR A 91 -29.53 -2.66 14.74
N ASN A 92 -28.47 -2.31 15.51
CA ASN A 92 -27.46 -3.23 16.05
C ASN A 92 -27.25 -3.00 17.56
N ILE A 93 -28.33 -2.91 18.30
CA ILE A 93 -28.32 -2.48 19.71
C ILE A 93 -27.46 -3.40 20.59
N GLU A 94 -27.53 -4.71 20.39
CA GLU A 94 -26.83 -5.72 21.19
C GLU A 94 -25.32 -5.44 21.29
N ARG A 95 -24.68 -5.20 20.18
CA ARG A 95 -23.25 -4.91 20.13
C ARG A 95 -22.88 -3.56 20.72
N ASN A 96 -23.74 -2.55 20.51
CA ASN A 96 -23.48 -1.21 21.03
C ASN A 96 -23.60 -1.16 22.55
N LEU A 97 -24.44 -2.03 23.17
CA LEU A 97 -24.59 -2.12 24.60
C LEU A 97 -23.31 -2.57 25.32
N TYR A 98 -22.38 -3.25 24.64
CA TYR A 98 -21.12 -3.66 25.27
C TYR A 98 -20.29 -2.45 25.74
N LEU A 99 -20.14 -1.44 24.90
CA LEU A 99 -19.50 -0.17 25.28
C LEU A 99 -20.37 0.56 26.35
N SER A 100 -21.67 0.55 26.16
CA SER A 100 -22.61 1.23 27.08
C SER A 100 -22.50 0.72 28.52
N THR A 101 -22.36 -0.58 28.72
CA THR A 101 -22.17 -1.15 30.07
C THR A 101 -20.87 -0.65 30.69
N GLN A 102 -19.80 -0.59 29.97
CA GLN A 102 -18.50 -0.08 30.44
C GLN A 102 -18.53 1.44 30.74
N LEU A 103 -19.28 2.23 29.96
CA LEU A 103 -19.44 3.67 30.21
C LEU A 103 -20.26 3.92 31.50
N ILE A 104 -21.27 3.09 31.76
CA ILE A 104 -22.06 3.18 32.99
C ILE A 104 -21.21 2.79 34.21
N GLU A 105 -20.34 1.79 34.09
CA GLU A 105 -19.41 1.35 35.14
C GLU A 105 -18.40 2.43 35.56
N LEU A 106 -18.12 3.43 34.74
CA LEU A 106 -17.20 4.54 35.04
C LEU A 106 -17.73 5.46 36.19
N GLY A 107 -19.00 5.39 36.50
CA GLY A 107 -19.62 6.24 37.52
C GLY A 107 -19.89 7.69 37.10
N ILE A 108 -19.74 8.00 35.78
CA ILE A 108 -20.10 9.29 35.18
C ILE A 108 -21.58 9.21 34.76
N PRO A 109 -22.42 10.26 34.95
CA PRO A 109 -23.78 10.26 34.43
C PRO A 109 -23.86 10.02 32.94
N VAL A 110 -24.58 9.00 32.47
CA VAL A 110 -24.74 8.61 31.06
C VAL A 110 -26.15 8.89 30.60
N VAL A 111 -26.31 9.54 29.47
CA VAL A 111 -27.57 9.66 28.71
C VAL A 111 -27.40 8.89 27.41
N MET A 112 -28.24 7.90 27.21
CA MET A 112 -28.18 7.03 26.02
C MET A 112 -29.07 7.60 24.91
N ALA A 113 -28.52 7.79 23.75
CA ALA A 113 -29.22 8.23 22.55
C ALA A 113 -29.30 7.06 21.55
N VAL A 114 -30.49 6.45 21.44
CA VAL A 114 -30.73 5.34 20.49
C VAL A 114 -31.02 5.95 19.14
N ASN A 115 -30.04 5.87 18.24
CA ASN A 115 -30.10 6.44 16.89
C ASN A 115 -30.68 5.44 15.87
N MET A 116 -30.97 5.96 14.69
CA MET A 116 -31.55 5.19 13.57
C MET A 116 -32.93 4.59 13.86
N MET A 117 -33.69 5.18 14.77
CA MET A 117 -35.05 4.71 15.14
C MET A 117 -36.03 4.76 13.96
N ASP A 118 -35.78 5.60 12.97
CA ASP A 118 -36.53 5.60 11.71
C ASP A 118 -36.28 4.32 10.88
N LEU A 119 -35.07 3.77 10.90
CA LEU A 119 -34.74 2.49 10.26
C LEU A 119 -35.29 1.31 11.05
N VAL A 120 -35.20 1.34 12.37
CA VAL A 120 -35.79 0.32 13.27
C VAL A 120 -37.29 0.20 12.98
N LYS A 121 -38.03 1.31 12.98
CA LYS A 121 -39.47 1.37 12.68
C LYS A 121 -39.76 0.90 11.23
N LYS A 122 -38.94 1.29 10.24
CA LYS A 122 -39.08 0.87 8.84
C LYS A 122 -38.88 -0.63 8.67
N ASN A 123 -38.01 -1.25 9.44
CA ASN A 123 -37.76 -2.70 9.44
C ASN A 123 -38.89 -3.49 10.13
N GLY A 124 -39.79 -2.80 10.86
CA GLY A 124 -40.86 -3.41 11.65
C GLY A 124 -40.42 -3.88 13.00
N ASP A 125 -39.20 -3.58 13.41
CA ASP A 125 -38.66 -3.86 14.74
C ASP A 125 -39.15 -2.80 15.73
N SER A 126 -39.18 -3.16 17.01
CA SER A 126 -39.53 -2.24 18.09
C SER A 126 -38.59 -2.39 19.29
N ILE A 127 -38.15 -1.26 19.82
CA ILE A 127 -37.34 -1.19 21.03
C ILE A 127 -38.19 -0.55 22.12
N ASN A 128 -38.35 -1.24 23.24
CA ASN A 128 -39.05 -0.70 24.39
C ASN A 128 -38.10 0.18 25.22
N ILE A 129 -38.18 1.48 25.00
CA ILE A 129 -37.32 2.48 25.67
C ILE A 129 -37.48 2.47 27.18
N LYS A 130 -38.71 2.25 27.67
CA LYS A 130 -38.99 2.23 29.11
C LYS A 130 -38.27 1.06 29.79
N ASN A 131 -38.41 -0.13 29.24
CA ASN A 131 -37.71 -1.32 29.73
C ASN A 131 -36.19 -1.17 29.61
N LEU A 132 -35.68 -0.57 28.52
CA LEU A 132 -34.26 -0.34 28.32
C LEU A 132 -33.71 0.66 29.36
N LYS A 133 -34.46 1.73 29.67
CA LYS A 133 -34.13 2.68 30.73
C LYS A 133 -34.03 2.00 32.10
N GLU A 134 -35.04 1.17 32.46
CA GLU A 134 -35.07 0.43 33.70
C GLU A 134 -33.91 -0.58 33.78
N ALA A 135 -33.61 -1.30 32.70
CA ALA A 135 -32.54 -2.29 32.64
C ALA A 135 -31.15 -1.67 32.76
N LEU A 136 -30.91 -0.51 32.16
CA LEU A 136 -29.58 0.15 32.15
C LEU A 136 -29.40 1.16 33.31
N GLY A 137 -30.48 1.56 33.97
CA GLY A 137 -30.44 2.54 35.09
C GLY A 137 -30.03 3.95 34.64
N CYS A 138 -30.17 4.29 33.36
CA CYS A 138 -29.82 5.59 32.79
C CYS A 138 -30.96 6.18 31.94
N GLU A 139 -30.89 7.48 31.64
CA GLU A 139 -31.83 8.12 30.72
C GLU A 139 -31.59 7.62 29.27
N VAL A 140 -32.68 7.24 28.61
CA VAL A 140 -32.68 6.75 27.24
C VAL A 140 -33.59 7.60 26.37
N VAL A 141 -33.14 7.99 25.20
CA VAL A 141 -33.87 8.84 24.24
C VAL A 141 -33.83 8.24 22.85
N GLU A 142 -34.97 8.18 22.16
CA GLU A 142 -35.06 7.81 20.75
C GLU A 142 -34.65 8.99 19.89
N ILE A 143 -33.71 8.76 18.96
CA ILE A 143 -33.29 9.80 18.01
C ILE A 143 -33.21 9.28 16.58
N SER A 144 -33.27 10.21 15.64
CA SER A 144 -32.74 10.07 14.30
C SER A 144 -31.85 11.28 14.00
N ALA A 145 -30.56 11.12 14.16
CA ALA A 145 -29.58 12.19 13.96
C ALA A 145 -29.65 12.76 12.54
N LEU A 146 -29.95 11.91 11.54
CA LEU A 146 -30.10 12.31 10.14
C LEU A 146 -31.34 13.19 9.91
N LYS A 147 -32.46 12.87 10.59
CA LYS A 147 -33.73 13.62 10.46
C LYS A 147 -33.87 14.76 11.49
N GLY A 148 -32.94 14.86 12.42
CA GLY A 148 -32.96 15.87 13.49
C GLY A 148 -34.00 15.64 14.58
N THR A 149 -34.60 14.44 14.68
CA THR A 149 -35.64 14.13 15.69
C THR A 149 -35.01 13.68 16.99
N GLY A 150 -35.58 14.11 18.16
CA GLY A 150 -35.14 13.73 19.49
C GLY A 150 -33.85 14.39 20.00
N ILE A 151 -33.19 15.25 19.19
CA ILE A 151 -31.91 15.88 19.54
C ILE A 151 -32.04 16.87 20.70
N ASP A 152 -33.11 17.67 20.74
CA ASP A 152 -33.34 18.63 21.83
C ASP A 152 -33.61 17.92 23.17
N GLU A 153 -34.29 16.79 23.15
CA GLU A 153 -34.51 15.99 24.35
C GLU A 153 -33.18 15.41 24.89
N VAL A 154 -32.30 14.90 24.03
CA VAL A 154 -30.94 14.45 24.42
C VAL A 154 -30.16 15.60 25.08
N LYS A 155 -30.19 16.78 24.48
CA LYS A 155 -29.54 17.98 24.97
C LYS A 155 -30.05 18.37 26.39
N GLU A 156 -31.34 18.41 26.59
CA GLU A 156 -31.94 18.76 27.88
C GLU A 156 -31.59 17.75 28.97
N LYS A 157 -31.71 16.43 28.65
CA LYS A 157 -31.39 15.35 29.57
C LYS A 157 -29.91 15.31 29.91
N ALA A 158 -29.02 15.54 28.93
CA ALA A 158 -27.58 15.58 29.14
C ALA A 158 -27.16 16.74 30.06
N ILE A 159 -27.75 17.93 29.86
CA ILE A 159 -27.50 19.07 30.75
C ILE A 159 -28.03 18.81 32.15
N ALA A 160 -29.22 18.19 32.30
CA ALA A 160 -29.81 17.84 33.58
C ALA A 160 -28.91 16.80 34.31
N ALA A 161 -28.44 15.78 33.61
CA ALA A 161 -27.52 14.78 34.13
C ALA A 161 -26.20 15.39 34.61
N ALA A 162 -25.59 16.26 33.81
CA ALA A 162 -24.36 16.98 34.15
C ALA A 162 -24.53 17.88 35.41
N LYS A 163 -25.66 18.53 35.56
CA LYS A 163 -25.95 19.37 36.73
C LYS A 163 -26.20 18.57 37.99
N SER A 164 -26.86 17.41 37.89
CA SER A 164 -27.17 16.57 39.03
C SER A 164 -25.94 15.90 39.63
N LYS A 165 -24.92 15.63 38.79
CA LYS A 165 -23.72 14.86 39.14
C LYS A 165 -24.00 13.52 39.80
N ALA A 166 -25.24 13.02 39.73
CA ALA A 166 -25.62 11.74 40.29
C ALA A 166 -25.20 10.63 39.30
N ALA A 167 -24.37 9.72 39.77
CA ALA A 167 -24.08 8.50 39.03
C ALA A 167 -25.37 7.71 38.74
N ASN A 168 -25.35 6.97 37.62
CA ASN A 168 -26.49 6.11 37.27
C ASN A 168 -26.73 5.05 38.31
N ALA A 169 -27.98 4.66 38.48
CA ALA A 169 -28.33 3.57 39.38
C ALA A 169 -27.65 2.26 38.93
N ARG A 170 -27.05 1.55 39.87
CA ARG A 170 -26.48 0.23 39.58
C ARG A 170 -27.62 -0.78 39.38
N VAL A 171 -27.77 -1.24 38.14
CA VAL A 171 -28.77 -2.27 37.83
C VAL A 171 -28.10 -3.58 37.42
N HIS A 172 -26.83 -3.50 36.91
CA HIS A 172 -26.06 -4.62 36.43
C HIS A 172 -25.36 -5.36 37.57
N SER A 173 -25.57 -6.68 37.63
CA SER A 173 -24.89 -7.61 38.52
C SER A 173 -24.35 -8.78 37.70
N PHE A 174 -23.09 -9.13 37.92
CA PHE A 174 -22.45 -10.34 37.39
C PHE A 174 -22.85 -11.56 38.25
N ASP A 175 -22.33 -12.73 37.93
CA ASP A 175 -22.42 -13.91 38.76
C ASP A 175 -21.97 -13.62 40.21
N GLU A 176 -22.54 -14.33 41.18
CA GLU A 176 -22.30 -14.10 42.63
C GLU A 176 -20.79 -14.20 42.97
N ALA A 177 -20.08 -15.15 42.38
CA ALA A 177 -18.64 -15.32 42.61
C ALA A 177 -17.82 -14.14 42.04
N VAL A 178 -18.20 -13.63 40.87
CA VAL A 178 -17.57 -12.49 40.23
C VAL A 178 -17.84 -11.20 41.02
N GLU A 179 -19.10 -11.00 41.51
CA GLU A 179 -19.45 -9.84 42.31
C GLU A 179 -18.70 -9.84 43.66
N ALA A 180 -18.57 -10.99 44.31
CA ALA A 180 -17.80 -11.10 45.55
C ALA A 180 -16.30 -10.74 45.33
N ALA A 181 -15.73 -11.12 44.20
CA ALA A 181 -14.37 -10.73 43.84
C ALA A 181 -14.26 -9.22 43.58
N ILE A 182 -15.22 -8.63 42.85
CA ILE A 182 -15.26 -7.18 42.59
C ILE A 182 -15.39 -6.40 43.91
N GLU A 183 -16.24 -6.84 44.81
CA GLU A 183 -16.39 -6.19 46.13
C GLU A 183 -15.12 -6.28 46.99
N SER A 184 -14.48 -7.47 47.01
CA SER A 184 -13.18 -7.65 47.70
C SER A 184 -12.12 -6.73 47.18
N VAL A 185 -11.99 -6.63 45.85
CA VAL A 185 -10.99 -5.74 45.21
C VAL A 185 -11.37 -4.28 45.42
N SER A 186 -12.64 -3.91 45.28
CA SER A 186 -13.14 -2.55 45.53
C SER A 186 -12.81 -2.04 46.92
N ALA A 187 -12.91 -2.91 47.94
CA ALA A 187 -12.60 -2.58 49.34
C ALA A 187 -11.10 -2.23 49.52
N LYS A 188 -10.22 -2.74 48.66
CA LYS A 188 -8.78 -2.46 48.70
C LYS A 188 -8.40 -1.14 47.99
N LEU A 189 -9.34 -0.49 47.28
CA LEU A 189 -9.08 0.73 46.52
C LEU A 189 -9.38 1.98 47.35
N ASP A 190 -8.39 2.89 47.39
CA ASP A 190 -8.50 4.20 48.03
C ASP A 190 -8.87 5.26 46.98
N MET A 191 -10.14 5.35 46.62
CA MET A 191 -10.72 6.31 45.68
C MET A 191 -12.21 6.52 45.94
N GLU A 192 -12.83 7.47 45.23
CA GLU A 192 -14.27 7.74 45.29
C GLU A 192 -15.10 6.48 45.01
N GLU A 193 -16.17 6.26 45.77
CA GLU A 193 -16.98 5.06 45.74
C GLU A 193 -17.56 4.74 44.36
N ASN A 194 -17.99 5.77 43.62
CA ASN A 194 -18.56 5.64 42.29
C ASN A 194 -17.56 5.16 41.25
N ARG A 195 -16.23 5.28 41.48
CA ARG A 195 -15.17 4.86 40.59
C ARG A 195 -14.62 3.47 40.89
N LYS A 196 -14.74 3.02 42.15
CA LYS A 196 -14.13 1.76 42.62
C LYS A 196 -14.48 0.57 41.77
N ARG A 197 -15.76 0.42 41.36
CA ARG A 197 -16.23 -0.73 40.58
C ARG A 197 -15.51 -0.87 39.25
N PHE A 198 -15.38 0.21 38.50
CA PHE A 198 -14.68 0.19 37.18
C PHE A 198 -13.23 -0.26 37.36
N PHE A 199 -12.51 0.34 38.29
CA PHE A 199 -11.12 0.00 38.54
C PHE A 199 -10.96 -1.43 39.09
N ALA A 200 -11.83 -1.89 39.93
CA ALA A 200 -11.84 -3.27 40.43
C ALA A 200 -12.02 -4.28 39.28
N ILE A 201 -13.00 -4.04 38.41
CA ILE A 201 -13.21 -4.89 37.23
C ILE A 201 -11.95 -4.90 36.36
N LYS A 202 -11.33 -3.73 36.08
CA LYS A 202 -10.13 -3.63 35.27
C LYS A 202 -8.89 -4.29 35.88
N LEU A 203 -8.78 -4.29 37.20
CA LEU A 203 -7.72 -5.03 37.89
C LEU A 203 -7.94 -6.53 37.79
N ILE A 204 -9.16 -7.00 37.90
CA ILE A 204 -9.53 -8.40 37.72
C ILE A 204 -9.30 -8.85 36.30
N GLU A 205 -9.62 -8.03 35.29
CA GLU A 205 -9.30 -8.23 33.85
C GLU A 205 -7.80 -8.21 33.56
N LYS A 206 -6.94 -7.87 34.52
CA LYS A 206 -5.48 -7.73 34.38
C LYS A 206 -5.07 -6.66 33.36
N ASP A 207 -5.85 -5.56 33.26
CA ASP A 207 -5.54 -4.46 32.34
C ASP A 207 -4.21 -3.79 32.71
N SER A 208 -3.14 -4.11 31.97
CA SER A 208 -1.78 -3.64 32.21
C SER A 208 -1.67 -2.12 32.19
N LYS A 209 -2.48 -1.44 31.37
CA LYS A 209 -2.44 0.03 31.25
C LYS A 209 -3.06 0.73 32.45
N ILE A 210 -4.09 0.14 33.03
CA ILE A 210 -4.67 0.65 34.29
C ILE A 210 -3.70 0.41 35.44
N ILE A 211 -3.10 -0.79 35.50
CA ILE A 211 -2.10 -1.13 36.52
C ILE A 211 -0.90 -0.18 36.46
N GLU A 212 -0.39 0.14 35.27
CA GLU A 212 0.70 1.09 35.06
C GLU A 212 0.34 2.53 35.49
N GLN A 213 -0.90 2.94 35.34
CA GLN A 213 -1.36 4.28 35.69
C GLN A 213 -1.63 4.45 37.20
N MET A 214 -1.87 3.35 37.94
CA MET A 214 -2.09 3.37 39.37
C MET A 214 -0.77 3.38 40.11
N LYS A 215 -0.50 4.42 40.93
CA LYS A 215 0.74 4.53 41.73
C LYS A 215 0.89 3.38 42.75
N ASN A 216 -0.24 2.87 43.28
CA ASN A 216 -0.31 1.78 44.26
C ASN A 216 -1.44 0.83 43.87
N ALA A 217 -1.25 -0.03 42.87
CA ALA A 217 -2.22 -1.05 42.51
C ALA A 217 -2.25 -2.13 43.60
N PRO A 218 -3.42 -2.47 44.19
CA PRO A 218 -3.52 -3.53 45.19
C PRO A 218 -3.22 -4.90 44.56
N ASP A 219 -2.70 -5.81 45.37
CA ASP A 219 -2.53 -7.20 44.97
C ASP A 219 -3.90 -7.91 44.93
N CYS A 220 -4.29 -8.34 43.74
CA CYS A 220 -5.56 -9.03 43.46
C CYS A 220 -5.33 -10.49 43.03
N SER A 221 -4.09 -11.02 43.18
CA SER A 221 -3.72 -12.35 42.68
C SER A 221 -4.55 -13.49 43.29
N ALA A 222 -5.02 -13.33 44.55
CA ALA A 222 -5.82 -14.33 45.23
C ALA A 222 -7.25 -14.42 44.63
N GLU A 223 -7.90 -13.25 44.44
CA GLU A 223 -9.24 -13.16 43.84
C GLU A 223 -9.22 -13.64 42.39
N ILE A 224 -8.23 -13.23 41.63
CA ILE A 224 -8.04 -13.64 40.23
C ILE A 224 -7.87 -15.15 40.13
N LYS A 225 -7.00 -15.73 40.96
CA LYS A 225 -6.75 -17.17 40.93
C LYS A 225 -8.01 -17.96 41.30
N LYS A 226 -8.77 -17.48 42.30
CA LYS A 226 -10.03 -18.12 42.72
C LYS A 226 -11.03 -18.13 41.58
N LEU A 227 -11.20 -17.00 40.84
CA LEU A 227 -12.12 -16.94 39.70
C LEU A 227 -11.65 -17.84 38.54
N GLU A 228 -10.34 -17.86 38.24
CA GLU A 228 -9.78 -18.74 37.20
C GLU A 228 -9.95 -20.22 37.53
N ASP A 229 -9.85 -20.58 38.84
CA ASP A 229 -10.06 -21.95 39.31
C ASP A 229 -11.57 -22.32 39.31
N ASP A 230 -12.48 -21.39 39.66
CA ASP A 230 -13.92 -21.61 39.72
C ASP A 230 -14.58 -21.74 38.33
N PHE A 231 -14.11 -20.96 37.34
CA PHE A 231 -14.69 -20.90 35.98
C PHE A 231 -13.87 -21.63 34.92
N ASP A 232 -12.68 -22.13 35.24
CA ASP A 232 -11.74 -22.80 34.30
C ASP A 232 -11.41 -21.96 33.04
N ASP A 233 -11.38 -20.61 33.22
CA ASP A 233 -11.12 -19.66 32.16
C ASP A 233 -10.29 -18.46 32.65
N ASP A 234 -9.72 -17.64 31.77
CA ASP A 234 -9.07 -16.42 32.22
C ASP A 234 -10.09 -15.34 32.64
N THR A 235 -9.68 -14.47 33.56
CA THR A 235 -10.61 -13.48 34.13
C THR A 235 -11.09 -12.43 33.10
N GLU A 236 -10.37 -12.15 32.03
CA GLU A 236 -10.81 -11.27 30.94
C GLU A 236 -11.97 -11.92 30.17
N SER A 237 -11.85 -13.21 29.84
CA SER A 237 -12.93 -14.01 29.23
C SER A 237 -14.17 -14.14 30.12
N ILE A 238 -13.97 -14.40 31.41
CA ILE A 238 -15.08 -14.50 32.39
C ILE A 238 -15.90 -13.21 32.42
N ILE A 239 -15.25 -12.06 32.64
CA ILE A 239 -15.94 -10.75 32.70
C ILE A 239 -16.62 -10.41 31.36
N THR A 240 -15.96 -10.74 30.24
CA THR A 240 -16.53 -10.53 28.91
C THR A 240 -17.80 -11.38 28.71
N SER A 241 -17.76 -12.65 29.07
CA SER A 241 -18.91 -13.57 28.99
C SER A 241 -20.06 -13.08 29.81
N GLU A 242 -19.80 -12.66 31.06
CA GLU A 242 -20.80 -12.10 31.96
C GLU A 242 -21.48 -10.85 31.38
N ARG A 243 -20.72 -9.93 30.78
CA ARG A 243 -21.29 -8.75 30.09
C ARG A 243 -22.21 -9.16 28.93
N TYR A 244 -21.81 -10.13 28.11
CA TYR A 244 -22.67 -10.61 27.02
C TYR A 244 -23.93 -11.31 27.54
N SER A 245 -23.85 -12.09 28.60
CA SER A 245 -25.00 -12.72 29.24
C SER A 245 -26.03 -11.68 29.74
N TYR A 246 -25.54 -10.62 30.37
CA TYR A 246 -26.38 -9.50 30.80
C TYR A 246 -27.01 -8.77 29.58
N ILE A 247 -26.23 -8.44 28.54
CA ILE A 247 -26.71 -7.78 27.33
C ILE A 247 -27.80 -8.62 26.66
N SER A 248 -27.60 -9.93 26.51
CA SER A 248 -28.59 -10.84 25.93
C SER A 248 -29.91 -10.80 26.74
N SER A 249 -29.83 -10.75 28.07
CA SER A 249 -31.02 -10.64 28.93
C SER A 249 -31.80 -9.32 28.75
N ILE A 250 -31.09 -8.21 28.41
CA ILE A 250 -31.71 -6.93 28.05
C ILE A 250 -32.39 -7.01 26.70
N ILE A 251 -31.72 -7.57 25.70
CA ILE A 251 -32.23 -7.69 24.33
C ILE A 251 -33.53 -8.48 24.33
N ASP A 252 -33.57 -9.61 25.02
CA ASP A 252 -34.78 -10.47 25.11
C ASP A 252 -35.98 -9.74 25.70
N LYS A 253 -35.74 -8.83 26.65
CA LYS A 253 -36.81 -8.07 27.35
C LYS A 253 -37.22 -6.79 26.64
N CYS A 254 -36.27 -6.15 25.91
CA CYS A 254 -36.45 -4.79 25.38
C CYS A 254 -36.68 -4.74 23.90
N VAL A 255 -36.20 -5.72 23.14
CA VAL A 255 -36.22 -5.69 21.66
C VAL A 255 -37.19 -6.74 21.12
N LYS A 256 -38.17 -6.29 20.37
CA LYS A 256 -39.05 -7.19 19.63
C LYS A 256 -38.68 -7.08 18.12
N LYS A 257 -38.02 -8.10 17.61
CA LYS A 257 -37.78 -8.23 16.17
C LYS A 257 -39.09 -8.65 15.49
N ALA A 258 -39.42 -8.00 14.37
CA ALA A 258 -40.59 -8.38 13.60
C ALA A 258 -40.44 -9.85 13.16
N ALA A 259 -41.49 -10.65 13.40
CA ALA A 259 -41.57 -12.05 12.99
C ALA A 259 -41.81 -12.17 11.48
N LYS A 260 -40.98 -11.51 10.67
CA LYS A 260 -40.84 -11.79 9.27
C LYS A 260 -39.82 -12.92 9.16
N GLY A 261 -40.31 -14.08 8.70
CA GLY A 261 -39.41 -15.16 8.31
C GLY A 261 -38.22 -14.52 7.57
N GLN A 262 -37.01 -14.85 7.98
CA GLN A 262 -35.76 -14.26 7.54
C GLN A 262 -35.72 -14.13 5.99
N LYS A 263 -36.28 -13.05 5.46
CA LYS A 263 -35.93 -12.65 4.10
C LYS A 263 -34.53 -12.06 4.23
N LEU A 264 -33.55 -12.92 3.93
CA LEU A 264 -32.16 -12.53 3.77
C LEU A 264 -32.15 -11.20 3.00
N THR A 265 -31.51 -10.19 3.56
CA THR A 265 -31.27 -8.93 2.84
C THR A 265 -30.51 -9.21 1.54
N VAL A 266 -30.53 -8.29 0.60
CA VAL A 266 -29.72 -8.44 -0.61
C VAL A 266 -28.24 -8.62 -0.24
N SER A 267 -27.77 -7.90 0.77
CA SER A 267 -26.42 -8.04 1.33
C SER A 267 -26.15 -9.45 1.84
N ASP A 268 -27.05 -10.04 2.64
CA ASP A 268 -26.89 -11.39 3.16
C ASP A 268 -26.82 -12.46 2.06
N LYS A 269 -27.59 -12.26 0.98
CA LYS A 269 -27.57 -13.17 -0.19
C LYS A 269 -26.23 -13.09 -0.93
N ILE A 270 -25.70 -11.88 -1.12
CA ILE A 270 -24.40 -11.65 -1.74
C ILE A 270 -23.31 -12.24 -0.82
N ASP A 271 -23.37 -11.96 0.47
CA ASP A 271 -22.39 -12.46 1.45
C ASP A 271 -22.35 -13.99 1.50
N ARG A 272 -23.50 -14.65 1.37
CA ARG A 272 -23.55 -16.12 1.32
C ARG A 272 -22.74 -16.72 0.16
N VAL A 273 -22.60 -15.98 -0.93
CA VAL A 273 -21.79 -16.39 -2.09
C VAL A 273 -20.34 -15.92 -1.93
N VAL A 274 -20.17 -14.64 -1.65
CA VAL A 274 -18.86 -13.97 -1.60
C VAL A 274 -18.01 -14.43 -0.42
N THR A 275 -18.62 -14.74 0.74
CA THR A 275 -17.91 -15.25 1.92
C THR A 275 -17.91 -16.77 2.03
N ASN A 276 -18.40 -17.48 1.01
CA ASN A 276 -18.39 -18.95 0.98
C ASN A 276 -16.96 -19.48 1.06
N ARG A 277 -16.74 -20.48 1.91
CA ARG A 277 -15.44 -21.06 2.22
C ARG A 277 -14.62 -21.50 0.98
N ILE A 278 -15.28 -21.92 -0.08
CA ILE A 278 -14.66 -22.43 -1.33
C ILE A 278 -14.66 -21.35 -2.41
N LEU A 279 -15.78 -20.64 -2.59
CA LEU A 279 -15.98 -19.69 -3.68
C LEU A 279 -15.34 -18.31 -3.41
N ALA A 280 -15.12 -17.95 -2.16
CA ALA A 280 -14.60 -16.64 -1.80
C ALA A 280 -13.25 -16.31 -2.44
N LEU A 281 -12.31 -17.25 -2.42
CA LEU A 281 -10.98 -17.04 -2.99
C LEU A 281 -11.00 -16.94 -4.53
N PRO A 282 -11.67 -17.85 -5.28
CA PRO A 282 -11.83 -17.70 -6.73
C PRO A 282 -12.52 -16.39 -7.15
N ILE A 283 -13.61 -16.01 -6.46
CA ILE A 283 -14.33 -14.74 -6.75
C ILE A 283 -13.40 -13.55 -6.52
N PHE A 284 -12.65 -13.58 -5.43
CA PHE A 284 -11.68 -12.55 -5.11
C PHE A 284 -10.60 -12.43 -6.19
N VAL A 285 -10.01 -13.55 -6.60
CA VAL A 285 -9.00 -13.57 -7.67
C VAL A 285 -9.57 -12.99 -8.97
N LEU A 286 -10.80 -13.36 -9.33
CA LEU A 286 -11.47 -12.85 -10.52
C LEU A 286 -11.69 -11.32 -10.45
N ILE A 287 -12.21 -10.81 -9.33
CA ILE A 287 -12.44 -9.37 -9.16
C ILE A 287 -11.12 -8.60 -9.20
N MET A 288 -10.08 -9.08 -8.54
CA MET A 288 -8.78 -8.42 -8.55
C MET A 288 -8.11 -8.52 -9.92
N TRP A 289 -8.22 -9.65 -10.61
CA TRP A 289 -7.76 -9.77 -11.99
C TRP A 289 -8.46 -8.74 -12.89
N LEU A 290 -9.78 -8.56 -12.77
CA LEU A 290 -10.50 -7.55 -13.52
C LEU A 290 -10.03 -6.13 -13.21
N VAL A 291 -9.80 -5.82 -11.91
CA VAL A 291 -9.28 -4.50 -11.50
C VAL A 291 -7.91 -4.24 -12.12
N TYR A 292 -7.01 -5.21 -12.05
CA TYR A 292 -5.66 -5.05 -12.62
C TYR A 292 -5.69 -5.03 -14.15
N TYR A 293 -6.52 -5.86 -14.78
CA TYR A 293 -6.68 -5.85 -16.23
C TYR A 293 -7.14 -4.47 -16.74
N ILE A 294 -8.11 -3.85 -16.07
CA ILE A 294 -8.57 -2.50 -16.42
C ILE A 294 -7.50 -1.44 -16.13
N ALA A 295 -6.82 -1.54 -14.99
CA ALA A 295 -5.86 -0.52 -14.57
C ALA A 295 -4.49 -0.65 -15.25
N MET A 296 -4.05 -1.86 -15.62
CA MET A 296 -2.68 -2.11 -16.08
C MET A 296 -2.57 -2.50 -17.56
N SER A 297 -3.63 -3.10 -18.12
CA SER A 297 -3.56 -3.65 -19.48
C SER A 297 -4.53 -3.02 -20.48
N THR A 298 -5.47 -2.16 -20.02
CA THR A 298 -6.42 -1.51 -20.93
C THR A 298 -6.48 -0.01 -20.70
N VAL A 299 -7.49 0.48 -19.95
CA VAL A 299 -7.71 1.92 -19.77
C VAL A 299 -6.51 2.61 -19.13
N GLY A 300 -5.92 1.98 -18.10
CA GLY A 300 -4.78 2.59 -17.39
C GLY A 300 -3.52 2.60 -18.25
N ALA A 301 -3.23 1.51 -18.97
CA ALA A 301 -2.11 1.45 -19.92
C ALA A 301 -2.30 2.51 -21.02
N TRP A 302 -3.42 2.47 -21.73
CA TRP A 302 -3.71 3.46 -22.78
C TRP A 302 -3.55 4.92 -22.30
N CYS A 303 -4.00 5.25 -21.11
CA CYS A 303 -3.83 6.61 -20.56
C CYS A 303 -2.36 6.92 -20.26
N THR A 304 -1.58 5.94 -19.86
CA THR A 304 -0.15 6.09 -19.55
C THR A 304 0.65 6.24 -20.83
N ASP A 305 0.44 5.35 -21.81
CA ASP A 305 1.09 5.38 -23.11
C ASP A 305 0.77 6.71 -23.79
N TRP A 306 -0.51 7.13 -23.83
CA TRP A 306 -0.86 8.44 -24.36
C TRP A 306 -0.14 9.61 -23.67
N THR A 307 0.07 9.52 -22.36
CA THR A 307 0.76 10.57 -21.59
C THR A 307 2.27 10.56 -21.87
N ASN A 308 2.86 9.38 -21.93
CA ASN A 308 4.30 9.23 -22.21
C ASN A 308 4.64 9.62 -23.65
N ASP A 309 3.90 9.10 -24.63
CA ASP A 309 4.21 9.30 -26.04
C ASP A 309 3.85 10.71 -26.51
N ASN A 310 2.71 11.24 -26.05
CA ASN A 310 2.22 12.52 -26.55
C ASN A 310 2.57 13.73 -25.68
N LEU A 311 2.60 13.56 -24.35
CA LEU A 311 2.83 14.70 -23.46
C LEU A 311 4.31 14.86 -23.07
N PHE A 312 5.03 13.75 -22.96
CA PHE A 312 6.43 13.70 -22.56
C PHE A 312 7.36 13.10 -23.63
N GLY A 313 6.84 12.48 -24.68
CA GLY A 313 7.56 11.95 -25.83
C GLY A 313 7.50 12.93 -27.04
N ASP A 314 6.92 12.49 -28.16
CA ASP A 314 7.01 13.16 -29.45
C ASP A 314 5.98 14.28 -29.70
N GLY A 315 5.01 14.47 -28.78
CA GLY A 315 3.91 15.40 -28.99
C GLY A 315 2.66 14.75 -29.63
N PHE A 316 1.67 15.55 -30.02
CA PHE A 316 0.45 15.03 -30.61
C PHE A 316 -0.27 16.00 -31.54
N HIS A 317 -1.04 15.45 -32.48
CA HIS A 317 -1.93 16.24 -33.33
C HIS A 317 -3.27 16.52 -32.62
N LEU A 318 -3.66 17.78 -32.53
CA LEU A 318 -4.86 18.20 -31.82
C LEU A 318 -6.12 17.58 -32.47
N PHE A 319 -6.92 16.88 -31.66
CA PHE A 319 -8.07 16.08 -32.08
C PHE A 319 -7.78 14.99 -33.12
N GLY A 320 -6.52 14.55 -33.23
CA GLY A 320 -6.09 13.52 -34.21
C GLY A 320 -6.12 14.00 -35.66
N ILE A 321 -6.18 15.31 -35.89
CA ILE A 321 -6.19 15.85 -37.26
C ILE A 321 -4.77 15.84 -37.80
N GLY A 322 -4.53 14.97 -38.78
CA GLY A 322 -3.21 14.78 -39.39
C GLY A 322 -2.37 13.63 -38.79
N SER A 323 -2.79 13.04 -37.66
CA SER A 323 -2.07 11.95 -37.00
C SER A 323 -1.83 10.76 -37.95
N SER A 324 -2.87 10.28 -38.64
CA SER A 324 -2.74 9.16 -39.57
C SER A 324 -1.79 9.46 -40.74
N ALA A 325 -1.82 10.70 -41.30
CA ALA A 325 -0.92 11.05 -42.38
C ALA A 325 0.52 11.20 -41.93
N TYR A 326 0.74 11.63 -40.71
CA TYR A 326 2.05 11.67 -40.05
C TYR A 326 2.56 10.26 -39.77
N GLU A 327 1.71 9.39 -39.14
CA GLU A 327 2.05 8.00 -38.86
C GLU A 327 2.41 7.22 -40.14
N ASP A 328 1.64 7.41 -41.23
CA ASP A 328 1.95 6.79 -42.53
C ASP A 328 3.32 7.28 -43.06
N ALA A 329 3.60 8.58 -42.99
CA ALA A 329 4.84 9.15 -43.48
C ALA A 329 6.04 8.74 -42.61
N SER A 330 5.91 8.75 -41.29
CA SER A 330 6.95 8.29 -40.35
C SER A 330 7.21 6.80 -40.54
N GLY A 331 6.15 5.99 -40.65
CA GLY A 331 6.28 4.56 -40.94
C GLY A 331 7.01 4.26 -42.27
N ASP A 332 6.75 5.04 -43.32
CA ASP A 332 7.47 4.91 -44.58
C ASP A 332 8.96 5.30 -44.45
N TYR A 333 9.25 6.33 -43.67
CA TYR A 333 10.63 6.75 -43.37
C TYR A 333 11.38 5.66 -42.60
N ASP A 334 10.81 5.12 -41.53
CA ASP A 334 11.41 4.08 -40.70
C ASP A 334 11.59 2.78 -41.49
N ALA A 335 10.61 2.40 -42.31
CA ALA A 335 10.74 1.23 -43.17
C ALA A 335 11.82 1.39 -44.23
N ALA A 336 11.99 2.61 -44.78
CA ALA A 336 13.05 2.90 -45.73
C ALA A 336 14.44 2.88 -45.08
N THR A 337 14.58 3.50 -43.91
CA THR A 337 15.79 3.49 -43.08
C THR A 337 16.22 2.05 -42.76
N THR A 338 15.31 1.25 -42.24
CA THR A 338 15.53 -0.17 -41.93
C THR A 338 15.94 -0.98 -43.17
N ALA A 339 15.31 -0.73 -44.33
CA ALA A 339 15.65 -1.45 -45.55
C ALA A 339 17.04 -1.06 -46.09
N LEU A 340 17.42 0.21 -46.02
CA LEU A 340 18.74 0.67 -46.45
C LEU A 340 19.84 0.16 -45.53
N ASP A 341 19.60 0.17 -44.21
CA ASP A 341 20.55 -0.33 -43.21
C ASP A 341 20.74 -1.85 -43.29
N ALA A 342 19.67 -2.62 -43.44
CA ALA A 342 19.73 -4.07 -43.62
C ALA A 342 20.59 -4.51 -44.81
N TYR A 343 20.68 -3.70 -45.86
CA TYR A 343 21.58 -3.92 -46.98
C TYR A 343 22.95 -3.22 -46.86
N GLY A 344 23.19 -2.54 -45.68
CA GLY A 344 24.49 -1.92 -45.36
C GLY A 344 24.83 -0.71 -46.21
N VAL A 345 23.84 0.05 -46.72
CA VAL A 345 24.01 1.22 -47.53
C VAL A 345 23.65 2.53 -46.86
N LEU A 346 22.98 2.45 -45.71
CA LEU A 346 22.69 3.63 -44.89
C LEU A 346 24.00 4.15 -44.25
N VAL A 347 24.26 5.43 -44.36
CA VAL A 347 25.38 6.08 -43.68
C VAL A 347 24.84 7.24 -42.86
N THR A 348 25.11 7.23 -41.59
CA THR A 348 24.75 8.32 -40.69
C THR A 348 25.99 9.11 -40.26
N ASP A 349 25.83 10.37 -39.90
CA ASP A 349 26.87 11.21 -39.30
C ASP A 349 26.95 11.02 -37.77
N ASP A 350 27.83 11.83 -37.11
CA ASP A 350 28.03 11.76 -35.65
C ASP A 350 26.79 12.19 -34.83
N GLU A 351 25.75 12.76 -35.47
CA GLU A 351 24.48 13.16 -34.88
C GLU A 351 23.32 12.20 -35.30
N ASP A 352 23.67 11.04 -35.85
CA ASP A 352 22.74 10.01 -36.38
C ASP A 352 21.86 10.49 -37.55
N ALA A 353 22.16 11.66 -38.13
CA ALA A 353 21.47 12.13 -39.31
C ALA A 353 22.00 11.43 -40.58
N VAL A 354 21.10 11.15 -41.51
CA VAL A 354 21.49 10.45 -42.76
C VAL A 354 22.43 11.32 -43.62
N ASP A 355 23.66 10.85 -43.80
CA ASP A 355 24.58 11.46 -44.79
C ASP A 355 24.11 11.08 -46.20
N VAL A 356 23.40 12.02 -46.82
CA VAL A 356 22.79 11.84 -48.15
C VAL A 356 23.80 11.52 -49.22
N ASP A 357 24.95 12.18 -49.21
CA ASP A 357 25.98 12.00 -50.26
C ASP A 357 26.71 10.66 -50.09
N ALA A 358 27.02 10.28 -48.87
CA ALA A 358 27.65 9.00 -48.55
C ALA A 358 26.71 7.82 -48.76
N THR A 359 25.46 7.94 -48.34
CA THR A 359 24.40 6.92 -48.56
C THR A 359 24.15 6.71 -50.05
N LYS A 360 24.10 7.78 -50.85
CA LYS A 360 23.96 7.69 -52.30
C LYS A 360 25.12 6.96 -52.95
N ALA A 361 26.36 7.26 -52.56
CA ALA A 361 27.54 6.56 -53.04
C ALA A 361 27.54 5.08 -52.64
N ALA A 362 27.05 4.75 -51.43
CA ALA A 362 26.90 3.38 -50.96
C ALA A 362 25.83 2.60 -51.74
N ILE A 363 24.68 3.21 -52.03
CA ILE A 363 23.63 2.63 -52.90
C ILE A 363 24.18 2.33 -54.31
N GLU A 364 24.89 3.26 -54.91
CA GLU A 364 25.50 3.06 -56.23
C GLU A 364 26.58 1.96 -56.24
N ALA A 365 27.27 1.76 -55.14
CA ALA A 365 28.33 0.75 -54.97
C ALA A 365 27.75 -0.63 -54.52
N ASN A 366 26.49 -0.71 -54.14
CA ASN A 366 25.90 -1.93 -53.61
C ASN A 366 25.84 -3.05 -54.66
N THR A 367 26.42 -4.20 -54.30
CA THR A 367 26.41 -5.42 -55.13
C THR A 367 25.56 -6.55 -54.49
N ASN A 368 24.99 -6.32 -53.29
CA ASN A 368 24.16 -7.28 -52.62
C ASN A 368 22.76 -7.30 -53.26
N THR A 369 22.37 -8.42 -53.87
CA THR A 369 21.08 -8.65 -54.53
C THR A 369 20.39 -9.89 -53.96
N GLU A 370 20.69 -10.24 -52.69
CA GLU A 370 20.01 -11.35 -52.03
C GLU A 370 18.48 -11.07 -51.95
N ALA A 371 17.68 -12.10 -52.21
CA ALA A 371 16.23 -11.96 -52.33
C ALA A 371 15.58 -11.47 -51.03
N SER A 372 16.15 -11.83 -49.87
CA SER A 372 15.83 -11.28 -48.58
C SER A 372 17.01 -11.37 -47.61
N VAL A 373 17.14 -10.40 -46.71
CA VAL A 373 18.16 -10.34 -45.67
C VAL A 373 17.43 -10.30 -44.33
N LYS A 374 17.97 -10.98 -43.35
CA LYS A 374 17.47 -10.88 -41.96
C LYS A 374 18.12 -9.69 -41.27
N TYR A 375 17.29 -8.85 -40.68
CA TYR A 375 17.72 -7.71 -39.91
C TYR A 375 17.23 -7.88 -38.47
N GLU A 376 18.11 -7.67 -37.50
CA GLU A 376 17.83 -7.79 -36.09
C GLU A 376 17.31 -6.44 -35.57
N MET A 377 16.07 -6.43 -35.14
CA MET A 377 15.44 -5.28 -34.49
C MET A 377 15.49 -5.46 -32.99
N GLU A 378 15.59 -4.38 -32.24
CA GLU A 378 15.53 -4.38 -30.77
C GLU A 378 14.24 -3.67 -30.30
N ASP A 379 13.50 -4.30 -29.40
CA ASP A 379 12.34 -3.70 -28.76
C ASP A 379 12.80 -2.73 -27.67
N GLU A 380 12.47 -1.48 -27.79
CA GLU A 380 12.94 -0.40 -26.90
C GLU A 380 12.50 -0.56 -25.44
N GLU A 381 11.33 -1.21 -25.20
CA GLU A 381 10.83 -1.39 -23.83
C GLU A 381 11.43 -2.60 -23.13
N THR A 382 11.57 -3.71 -23.85
CA THR A 382 12.01 -4.99 -23.27
C THR A 382 13.48 -5.28 -23.53
N LEU A 383 14.08 -4.61 -24.48
CA LEU A 383 15.41 -4.87 -25.04
C LEU A 383 15.54 -6.30 -25.61
N ASP A 384 14.40 -6.92 -25.97
CA ASP A 384 14.36 -8.19 -26.68
C ASP A 384 14.66 -7.97 -28.15
N THR A 385 15.52 -8.79 -28.72
CA THR A 385 15.81 -8.72 -30.18
C THR A 385 14.99 -9.73 -30.96
N TYR A 386 14.53 -9.36 -32.10
CA TYR A 386 13.80 -10.21 -33.03
C TYR A 386 14.21 -9.97 -34.48
N ASP A 387 14.28 -11.05 -35.27
CA ASP A 387 14.64 -10.96 -36.71
C ASP A 387 13.44 -10.56 -37.55
N ILE A 388 13.58 -9.58 -38.39
CA ILE A 388 12.67 -9.28 -39.50
C ILE A 388 13.29 -9.62 -40.85
N ASP A 389 12.46 -10.02 -41.80
CA ASP A 389 12.87 -10.27 -43.18
C ASP A 389 12.73 -8.99 -44.00
N VAL A 390 13.83 -8.53 -44.62
CA VAL A 390 13.88 -7.36 -45.54
C VAL A 390 14.08 -7.86 -46.93
N TYR A 391 13.11 -7.64 -47.83
CA TYR A 391 13.15 -8.12 -49.22
C TYR A 391 13.84 -7.15 -50.17
N TYR A 392 14.52 -7.67 -51.17
CA TYR A 392 15.24 -6.87 -52.15
C TYR A 392 14.33 -6.12 -53.11
N SER A 393 13.37 -6.80 -53.78
CA SER A 393 12.60 -6.23 -54.91
C SER A 393 11.12 -5.99 -54.60
N GLU A 394 10.42 -6.91 -53.93
CA GLU A 394 9.01 -6.79 -53.61
C GLU A 394 8.71 -7.56 -52.29
N VAL A 395 7.94 -6.96 -51.44
CA VAL A 395 7.43 -7.66 -50.24
C VAL A 395 6.29 -8.60 -50.63
N PRO A 396 6.38 -9.92 -50.32
CA PRO A 396 5.32 -10.84 -50.72
C PRO A 396 3.97 -10.47 -50.04
N ALA A 397 2.88 -10.48 -50.84
CA ALA A 397 1.55 -10.11 -50.35
C ALA A 397 1.02 -11.00 -49.21
N ASN A 398 1.64 -12.14 -48.92
CA ASN A 398 1.36 -13.05 -47.84
C ASN A 398 2.47 -13.06 -46.73
N ALA A 399 3.37 -12.09 -46.75
CA ALA A 399 4.36 -11.95 -45.71
C ALA A 399 3.67 -11.61 -44.36
N ASN A 400 4.26 -12.05 -43.25
CA ASN A 400 3.75 -11.72 -41.93
C ASN A 400 4.21 -10.30 -41.58
N GLU A 401 3.27 -9.38 -41.40
CA GLU A 401 3.55 -7.98 -41.04
C GLU A 401 4.42 -7.84 -39.78
N ASP A 402 4.26 -8.75 -38.79
CA ASP A 402 5.04 -8.70 -37.53
C ASP A 402 6.53 -9.10 -37.70
N THR A 403 6.91 -9.73 -38.79
CA THR A 403 8.25 -10.28 -39.02
C THR A 403 8.86 -9.88 -40.36
N THR A 404 8.29 -8.87 -41.01
CA THR A 404 8.71 -8.44 -42.32
C THR A 404 8.72 -6.91 -42.40
N ASN A 405 9.80 -6.32 -42.93
CA ASN A 405 9.82 -4.88 -43.16
C ASN A 405 8.74 -4.48 -44.19
N ALA A 406 8.02 -3.39 -43.91
CA ALA A 406 6.95 -2.90 -44.78
C ALA A 406 7.42 -2.49 -46.18
N MET A 407 8.68 -2.07 -46.29
CA MET A 407 9.27 -1.58 -47.58
C MET A 407 10.37 -2.51 -48.05
N SER A 408 10.42 -2.77 -49.36
CA SER A 408 11.55 -3.48 -49.96
C SER A 408 12.77 -2.56 -50.14
N TYR A 409 13.97 -3.15 -50.34
CA TYR A 409 15.17 -2.37 -50.59
C TYR A 409 15.06 -1.44 -51.84
N LEU A 410 14.48 -1.94 -52.96
CA LEU A 410 14.30 -1.11 -54.13
C LEU A 410 13.32 0.04 -53.91
N ASP A 411 12.22 -0.22 -53.23
CA ASP A 411 11.25 0.83 -52.86
C ASP A 411 11.90 1.86 -51.93
N ALA A 412 12.75 1.42 -50.99
CA ALA A 412 13.49 2.30 -50.08
C ALA A 412 14.53 3.17 -50.84
N VAL A 413 15.19 2.62 -51.85
CA VAL A 413 16.08 3.40 -52.74
C VAL A 413 15.27 4.44 -53.54
N ASP A 414 14.09 4.08 -54.02
CA ASP A 414 13.22 5.04 -54.73
C ASP A 414 12.73 6.13 -53.77
N TYR A 415 12.33 5.74 -52.55
CA TYR A 415 11.97 6.68 -51.45
C TYR A 415 13.13 7.63 -51.13
N PHE A 416 14.35 7.10 -50.95
CA PHE A 416 15.57 7.91 -50.75
C PHE A 416 15.80 8.92 -51.87
N ASN A 417 15.65 8.50 -53.15
CA ASN A 417 15.86 9.39 -54.28
C ASN A 417 14.79 10.50 -54.34
N GLU A 418 13.56 10.27 -53.89
CA GLU A 418 12.47 11.24 -53.90
C GLU A 418 12.58 12.22 -52.72
N THR A 419 12.86 11.72 -51.52
CA THR A 419 12.79 12.49 -50.26
C THR A 419 14.14 12.95 -49.74
N GLN A 420 15.24 12.30 -50.20
CA GLN A 420 16.59 12.45 -49.65
C GLN A 420 16.67 12.21 -48.17
N MET A 421 15.73 11.37 -47.62
CA MET A 421 15.56 11.09 -46.17
C MET A 421 15.48 12.37 -45.35
N ALA A 422 14.76 13.38 -45.88
CA ALA A 422 14.46 14.58 -45.09
C ALA A 422 13.67 14.23 -43.85
N GLU A 423 14.06 14.74 -42.72
CA GLU A 423 13.38 14.56 -41.47
C GLU A 423 11.91 15.00 -41.59
N ILE A 424 11.01 14.17 -41.09
CA ILE A 424 9.56 14.39 -41.18
C ILE A 424 9.12 15.28 -40.05
N ASP A 425 8.79 16.56 -40.36
CA ASP A 425 8.26 17.47 -39.33
C ASP A 425 6.76 17.19 -39.08
N PRO A 426 6.39 16.76 -37.85
CA PRO A 426 4.98 16.54 -37.50
C PRO A 426 4.08 17.75 -37.74
N ALA A 427 4.64 18.97 -37.70
CA ALA A 427 3.90 20.21 -37.91
C ALA A 427 3.37 20.40 -39.34
N ASP A 428 3.94 19.71 -40.31
CA ASP A 428 3.51 19.77 -41.71
C ASP A 428 2.21 19.01 -41.99
N TYR A 429 1.81 18.11 -41.07
CA TYR A 429 0.68 17.20 -41.23
C TYR A 429 -0.58 17.65 -40.54
N GLY A 430 -0.59 18.74 -39.77
CA GLY A 430 -1.79 19.23 -39.11
C GLY A 430 -1.53 20.22 -37.97
N VAL A 431 -2.47 20.30 -37.01
CA VAL A 431 -2.26 21.14 -35.82
C VAL A 431 -1.48 20.35 -34.80
N PHE A 432 -0.20 20.43 -34.86
CA PHE A 432 0.70 19.74 -33.95
C PHE A 432 0.90 20.49 -32.65
N VAL A 433 0.88 19.78 -31.53
CA VAL A 433 1.19 20.27 -30.19
C VAL A 433 2.47 19.58 -29.74
N PRO A 434 3.60 20.27 -29.70
CA PRO A 434 4.86 19.68 -29.27
C PRO A 434 4.79 19.22 -27.83
N SER A 435 5.62 18.26 -27.50
CA SER A 435 5.71 17.72 -26.13
C SER A 435 6.19 18.77 -25.12
N ILE A 436 6.05 18.47 -23.84
CA ILE A 436 6.56 19.35 -22.76
C ILE A 436 8.09 19.47 -22.84
N PRO A 437 8.85 18.38 -23.01
CA PRO A 437 10.30 18.46 -23.25
C PRO A 437 10.67 19.38 -24.41
N ASP A 438 10.03 19.21 -25.58
CA ASP A 438 10.33 20.00 -26.78
C ASP A 438 10.03 21.48 -26.62
N LEU A 439 8.89 21.79 -25.97
CA LEU A 439 8.54 23.18 -25.65
C LEU A 439 9.57 23.85 -24.75
N ILE A 440 10.10 23.10 -23.77
CA ILE A 440 11.11 23.60 -22.84
C ILE A 440 12.46 23.70 -23.55
N SER A 441 12.86 22.68 -24.32
CA SER A 441 14.09 22.64 -25.10
C SER A 441 14.15 23.81 -26.09
N THR A 442 13.13 23.97 -26.93
CA THR A 442 13.02 25.13 -27.87
C THR A 442 13.07 26.48 -27.12
N GLY A 443 12.51 26.52 -25.89
CA GLY A 443 12.59 27.73 -25.05
C GLY A 443 14.00 28.01 -24.56
N LEU A 444 14.74 26.99 -24.16
CA LEU A 444 16.13 27.08 -23.68
C LEU A 444 17.07 27.48 -24.82
N ASP A 445 16.90 26.93 -26.03
CA ASP A 445 17.69 27.22 -27.21
C ASP A 445 17.53 28.68 -27.65
N LYS A 446 16.30 29.20 -27.63
CA LYS A 446 16.03 30.62 -27.93
C LYS A 446 16.68 31.59 -26.94
N ILE A 447 16.97 31.15 -25.71
CA ILE A 447 17.66 31.96 -24.70
C ILE A 447 19.18 31.82 -24.82
N GLY A 448 19.67 30.82 -25.57
CA GLY A 448 21.09 30.51 -25.71
C GLY A 448 21.63 29.86 -24.42
N CYS A 449 20.92 28.87 -23.90
CA CYS A 449 21.27 28.16 -22.67
C CYS A 449 22.62 27.42 -22.88
N ALA A 450 23.42 27.32 -21.82
CA ALA A 450 24.63 26.50 -21.87
C ALA A 450 24.26 24.99 -21.84
N ASP A 451 24.98 24.17 -22.61
CA ASP A 451 24.69 22.74 -22.83
C ASP A 451 24.49 21.94 -21.53
N TRP A 452 25.38 22.15 -20.54
CA TRP A 452 25.24 21.49 -19.23
C TRP A 452 23.94 21.85 -18.49
N LEU A 453 23.42 23.08 -18.68
CA LEU A 453 22.20 23.52 -18.04
C LEU A 453 20.97 23.06 -18.82
N HIS A 454 21.11 22.95 -20.16
CA HIS A 454 20.11 22.35 -21.03
C HIS A 454 19.90 20.87 -20.63
N GLY A 455 20.95 20.04 -20.58
CA GLY A 455 20.90 18.66 -20.15
C GLY A 455 20.36 18.50 -18.70
N LEU A 456 20.78 19.37 -17.77
CA LEU A 456 20.22 19.33 -16.42
C LEU A 456 18.69 19.54 -16.39
N ILE A 457 18.19 20.46 -17.21
CA ILE A 457 16.76 20.77 -17.23
C ILE A 457 15.98 19.69 -17.97
N ILE A 458 16.42 19.27 -19.15
CA ILE A 458 15.71 18.28 -19.99
C ILE A 458 15.88 16.88 -19.38
N ASP A 459 17.12 16.36 -19.32
CA ASP A 459 17.36 14.96 -18.92
C ASP A 459 17.29 14.76 -17.40
N GLY A 460 17.70 15.77 -16.61
CA GLY A 460 17.67 15.67 -15.14
C GLY A 460 16.29 15.98 -14.54
N ILE A 461 15.64 17.06 -14.95
CA ILE A 461 14.40 17.54 -14.33
C ILE A 461 13.19 17.09 -15.12
N VAL A 462 13.11 17.39 -16.40
CA VAL A 462 11.92 17.15 -17.23
C VAL A 462 11.70 15.67 -17.44
N ALA A 463 12.73 14.92 -17.84
CA ALA A 463 12.67 13.47 -17.97
C ALA A 463 12.32 12.79 -16.63
N GLY A 464 12.96 13.21 -15.52
CA GLY A 464 12.66 12.67 -14.18
C GLY A 464 11.24 12.97 -13.68
N VAL A 465 10.71 14.15 -13.99
CA VAL A 465 9.32 14.51 -13.68
C VAL A 465 8.36 13.79 -14.62
N GLY A 466 8.69 13.69 -15.91
CA GLY A 466 7.93 13.01 -16.94
C GLY A 466 7.71 11.54 -16.60
N ALA A 467 8.78 10.83 -16.26
CA ALA A 467 8.70 9.43 -15.83
C ALA A 467 7.74 9.20 -14.65
N VAL A 468 7.60 10.18 -13.76
CA VAL A 468 6.63 10.09 -12.64
C VAL A 468 5.22 10.43 -13.08
N LEU A 469 5.05 11.51 -13.84
CA LEU A 469 3.74 11.99 -14.28
C LEU A 469 3.11 11.05 -15.32
N GLY A 470 3.94 10.38 -16.13
CA GLY A 470 3.50 9.35 -17.07
C GLY A 470 2.70 8.23 -16.39
N PHE A 471 3.10 7.79 -15.19
CA PHE A 471 2.37 6.76 -14.44
C PHE A 471 1.15 7.25 -13.67
N VAL A 472 0.95 8.56 -13.53
CA VAL A 472 -0.17 9.12 -12.76
C VAL A 472 -1.53 8.68 -13.30
N PRO A 473 -1.82 8.69 -14.62
CA PRO A 473 -3.12 8.27 -15.14
C PRO A 473 -3.49 6.83 -14.74
N GLN A 474 -2.58 5.89 -14.91
CA GLN A 474 -2.74 4.49 -14.51
C GLN A 474 -3.06 4.36 -13.01
N MET A 475 -2.32 5.11 -12.18
CA MET A 475 -2.54 5.15 -10.74
C MET A 475 -3.90 5.73 -10.37
N LEU A 476 -4.40 6.75 -11.08
CA LEU A 476 -5.72 7.33 -10.85
C LEU A 476 -6.83 6.33 -11.18
N VAL A 477 -6.71 5.59 -12.29
CA VAL A 477 -7.64 4.51 -12.64
C VAL A 477 -7.66 3.44 -11.56
N LEU A 478 -6.49 2.99 -11.10
CA LEU A 478 -6.38 2.02 -10.00
C LEU A 478 -7.04 2.55 -8.71
N PHE A 479 -6.82 3.82 -8.34
CA PHE A 479 -7.44 4.41 -7.16
C PHE A 479 -8.95 4.52 -7.27
N ILE A 480 -9.52 4.78 -8.45
CA ILE A 480 -10.96 4.75 -8.70
C ILE A 480 -11.52 3.36 -8.40
N LEU A 481 -10.94 2.33 -9.00
CA LEU A 481 -11.40 0.95 -8.85
C LEU A 481 -11.29 0.46 -7.41
N LEU A 482 -10.16 0.74 -6.74
CA LEU A 482 -9.97 0.41 -5.34
C LEU A 482 -10.94 1.18 -4.42
N ALA A 483 -11.20 2.46 -4.69
CA ALA A 483 -12.17 3.25 -3.94
C ALA A 483 -13.60 2.68 -4.09
N ILE A 484 -13.97 2.22 -5.29
CA ILE A 484 -15.26 1.54 -5.52
C ILE A 484 -15.37 0.28 -4.65
N LEU A 485 -14.34 -0.58 -4.64
CA LEU A 485 -14.31 -1.82 -3.84
C LEU A 485 -14.32 -1.54 -2.33
N GLU A 486 -13.65 -0.48 -1.90
CA GLU A 486 -13.62 -0.06 -0.49
C GLU A 486 -14.99 0.47 -0.05
N TYR A 487 -15.54 1.43 -0.78
CA TYR A 487 -16.82 2.06 -0.42
C TYR A 487 -18.01 1.12 -0.57
N CYS A 488 -18.02 0.19 -1.54
CA CYS A 488 -19.10 -0.80 -1.61
C CYS A 488 -19.08 -1.82 -0.45
N GLY A 489 -18.00 -1.88 0.34
CA GLY A 489 -17.84 -2.78 1.48
C GLY A 489 -17.25 -4.15 1.13
N TYR A 490 -16.79 -4.37 -0.11
CA TYR A 490 -16.21 -5.64 -0.54
C TYR A 490 -14.86 -5.95 0.16
N MET A 491 -14.02 -4.92 0.35
CA MET A 491 -12.70 -5.07 0.99
C MET A 491 -12.78 -5.61 2.42
N ALA A 492 -13.83 -5.25 3.15
CA ALA A 492 -14.07 -5.78 4.50
C ALA A 492 -14.30 -7.31 4.51
N ARG A 493 -15.01 -7.85 3.49
CA ARG A 493 -15.26 -9.28 3.34
C ARG A 493 -13.97 -10.05 3.03
N ILE A 494 -13.15 -9.50 2.15
CA ILE A 494 -11.85 -10.10 1.82
C ILE A 494 -10.97 -10.17 3.06
N ALA A 495 -10.86 -9.08 3.80
CA ALA A 495 -10.09 -9.05 5.04
C ALA A 495 -10.57 -10.11 6.03
N PHE A 496 -11.90 -10.29 6.15
CA PHE A 496 -12.52 -11.33 7.00
C PHE A 496 -12.13 -12.76 6.55
N ILE A 497 -12.20 -13.05 5.25
CA ILE A 497 -11.88 -14.37 4.71
C ILE A 497 -10.39 -14.68 4.90
N MET A 498 -9.54 -13.70 4.60
CA MET A 498 -8.09 -13.86 4.65
C MET A 498 -7.54 -13.86 6.08
N ASP A 499 -8.27 -13.33 7.07
CA ASP A 499 -7.84 -13.30 8.47
C ASP A 499 -7.49 -14.70 8.99
N ARG A 500 -8.30 -15.70 8.65
CA ARG A 500 -8.06 -17.10 9.06
C ARG A 500 -6.76 -17.67 8.53
N ILE A 501 -6.34 -17.24 7.33
CA ILE A 501 -5.10 -17.71 6.67
C ILE A 501 -3.91 -16.95 7.25
N PHE A 502 -3.99 -15.63 7.30
CA PHE A 502 -2.91 -14.75 7.72
C PHE A 502 -2.56 -14.87 9.21
N ARG A 503 -3.55 -15.11 10.06
CA ARG A 503 -3.30 -15.40 11.50
C ARG A 503 -2.40 -16.61 11.72
N LYS A 504 -2.47 -17.63 10.87
CA LYS A 504 -1.58 -18.78 10.97
C LYS A 504 -0.11 -18.39 10.78
N PHE A 505 0.14 -17.32 10.03
CA PHE A 505 1.48 -16.79 9.77
C PHE A 505 1.83 -15.60 10.70
N GLY A 506 1.00 -15.30 11.69
CA GLY A 506 1.22 -14.22 12.64
C GLY A 506 0.92 -12.82 12.11
N LEU A 507 0.31 -12.71 10.93
CA LEU A 507 -0.15 -11.46 10.33
C LEU A 507 -1.64 -11.26 10.57
N SER A 508 -2.09 -10.00 10.69
CA SER A 508 -3.51 -9.68 10.71
C SER A 508 -4.14 -9.93 9.33
N GLY A 509 -5.40 -10.35 9.28
CA GLY A 509 -6.13 -10.48 8.02
C GLY A 509 -6.23 -9.19 7.21
N LYS A 510 -6.21 -8.04 7.89
CA LYS A 510 -6.14 -6.72 7.25
C LYS A 510 -4.81 -6.47 6.52
N SER A 511 -3.72 -7.19 6.86
CA SER A 511 -2.43 -7.10 6.19
C SER A 511 -2.46 -7.61 4.74
N PHE A 512 -3.44 -8.44 4.41
CA PHE A 512 -3.60 -8.95 3.05
C PHE A 512 -3.90 -7.84 2.02
N ILE A 513 -4.71 -6.85 2.40
CA ILE A 513 -5.09 -5.74 1.52
C ILE A 513 -3.87 -4.93 1.06
N PRO A 514 -3.00 -4.43 1.96
CA PRO A 514 -1.75 -3.78 1.59
C PRO A 514 -0.85 -4.61 0.67
N ILE A 515 -0.68 -5.90 0.98
CA ILE A 515 0.16 -6.80 0.20
C ILE A 515 -0.39 -6.97 -1.22
N LEU A 516 -1.69 -7.17 -1.34
CA LEU A 516 -2.35 -7.32 -2.64
C LEU A 516 -2.25 -6.03 -3.48
N VAL A 517 -2.62 -4.89 -2.91
CA VAL A 517 -2.51 -3.60 -3.60
C VAL A 517 -1.05 -3.32 -4.00
N GLY A 518 -0.10 -3.81 -3.22
CA GLY A 518 1.33 -3.76 -3.47
C GLY A 518 1.79 -4.49 -4.74
N THR A 519 1.02 -5.46 -5.27
CA THR A 519 1.34 -6.12 -6.55
C THR A 519 1.20 -5.18 -7.74
N GLY A 520 0.29 -4.21 -7.67
CA GLY A 520 0.19 -3.16 -8.68
C GLY A 520 1.25 -2.07 -8.43
N CYS A 521 1.22 -1.45 -7.25
CA CYS A 521 2.20 -0.44 -6.86
C CYS A 521 2.43 -0.46 -5.34
N GLY A 522 3.70 -0.38 -4.92
CA GLY A 522 4.08 -0.38 -3.51
C GLY A 522 3.56 0.83 -2.72
N VAL A 523 3.42 1.99 -3.35
CA VAL A 523 2.97 3.24 -2.68
C VAL A 523 1.54 3.10 -2.13
N PRO A 524 0.51 2.81 -2.95
CA PRO A 524 -0.84 2.60 -2.44
C PRO A 524 -0.93 1.37 -1.53
N GLY A 525 -0.13 0.32 -1.78
CA GLY A 525 -0.04 -0.84 -0.90
C GLY A 525 0.36 -0.44 0.53
N ILE A 526 1.43 0.34 0.69
CA ILE A 526 1.87 0.86 1.98
C ILE A 526 0.80 1.76 2.61
N MET A 527 0.17 2.65 1.82
CA MET A 527 -0.87 3.55 2.31
C MET A 527 -2.12 2.81 2.81
N ALA A 528 -2.46 1.67 2.19
CA ALA A 528 -3.58 0.83 2.61
C ALA A 528 -3.37 0.22 4.01
N SER A 529 -2.12 0.16 4.51
CA SER A 529 -1.82 -0.33 5.87
C SER A 529 -2.47 0.50 6.99
N ARG A 530 -2.96 1.69 6.70
CA ARG A 530 -3.72 2.53 7.65
C ARG A 530 -4.98 1.87 8.18
N THR A 531 -5.53 0.90 7.45
CA THR A 531 -6.68 0.12 7.89
C THR A 531 -6.35 -0.86 9.01
N ILE A 532 -5.07 -1.05 9.32
CA ILE A 532 -4.58 -1.94 10.38
C ILE A 532 -4.46 -1.14 11.68
N GLU A 533 -5.28 -1.50 12.66
CA GLU A 533 -5.39 -0.79 13.94
C GLU A 533 -4.19 -1.04 14.85
N ASN A 534 -3.71 -2.29 14.89
CA ASN A 534 -2.55 -2.64 15.71
C ASN A 534 -1.26 -2.08 15.09
N GLU A 535 -0.60 -1.21 15.83
CA GLU A 535 0.62 -0.53 15.36
C GLU A 535 1.76 -1.51 15.03
N LYS A 536 1.92 -2.59 15.80
CA LYS A 536 2.96 -3.60 15.55
C LYS A 536 2.69 -4.35 14.25
N ASP A 537 1.43 -4.79 14.04
CA ASP A 537 1.01 -5.49 12.83
C ASP A 537 1.09 -4.54 11.61
N ARG A 538 0.71 -3.27 11.77
CA ARG A 538 0.84 -2.25 10.74
C ARG A 538 2.30 -2.04 10.32
N ARG A 539 3.20 -1.84 11.28
CA ARG A 539 4.64 -1.69 11.00
C ARG A 539 5.22 -2.91 10.30
N MET A 540 4.88 -4.11 10.77
CA MET A 540 5.33 -5.36 10.15
C MET A 540 4.81 -5.47 8.71
N THR A 541 3.55 -5.13 8.46
CA THR A 541 2.95 -5.11 7.12
C THR A 541 3.65 -4.11 6.22
N VAL A 542 3.88 -2.88 6.68
CA VAL A 542 4.61 -1.84 5.93
C VAL A 542 6.02 -2.31 5.53
N MET A 543 6.71 -3.03 6.41
CA MET A 543 8.06 -3.55 6.15
C MET A 543 8.09 -4.68 5.11
N THR A 544 7.02 -5.44 4.98
CA THR A 544 7.00 -6.66 4.14
C THR A 544 6.21 -6.51 2.85
N THR A 545 5.30 -5.53 2.75
CA THR A 545 4.41 -5.33 1.59
C THR A 545 5.18 -5.19 0.27
N THR A 546 6.36 -4.56 0.28
CA THR A 546 7.14 -4.28 -0.92
C THR A 546 8.01 -5.44 -1.40
N PHE A 547 7.99 -6.59 -0.71
CA PHE A 547 8.68 -7.80 -1.19
C PHE A 547 7.98 -8.43 -2.40
N ILE A 548 6.67 -8.21 -2.54
CA ILE A 548 5.96 -8.67 -3.73
C ILE A 548 6.36 -7.80 -4.94
N PRO A 549 6.51 -8.38 -6.15
CA PRO A 549 6.75 -7.61 -7.36
C PRO A 549 5.61 -6.62 -7.62
N CYS A 550 5.93 -5.37 -7.93
CA CYS A 550 5.00 -4.38 -8.45
C CYS A 550 5.18 -4.23 -9.97
N GLY A 551 4.28 -3.51 -10.65
CA GLY A 551 4.36 -3.28 -12.09
C GLY A 551 5.73 -2.78 -12.57
N ALA A 552 6.31 -1.82 -11.87
CA ALA A 552 7.64 -1.26 -12.15
C ALA A 552 8.82 -2.27 -12.04
N LYS A 553 8.60 -3.44 -11.43
CA LYS A 553 9.61 -4.51 -11.37
C LYS A 553 9.49 -5.51 -12.52
N VAL A 554 8.38 -5.51 -13.26
CA VAL A 554 8.11 -6.51 -14.30
C VAL A 554 9.09 -6.40 -15.46
N PRO A 555 9.37 -5.22 -16.04
CA PRO A 555 10.36 -5.09 -17.14
C PRO A 555 11.74 -5.61 -16.72
N PHE A 556 12.21 -5.24 -15.53
CA PHE A 556 13.47 -5.75 -14.99
C PHE A 556 13.49 -7.28 -14.84
N ILE A 557 12.38 -7.87 -14.35
CA ILE A 557 12.26 -9.33 -14.22
C ILE A 557 12.28 -9.99 -15.62
N ALA A 558 11.60 -9.40 -16.61
CA ALA A 558 11.57 -9.86 -17.98
C ALA A 558 12.95 -9.79 -18.63
N MET A 559 13.65 -8.67 -18.50
CA MET A 559 15.01 -8.48 -19.01
C MET A 559 15.98 -9.56 -18.48
N ILE A 560 15.99 -9.80 -17.17
CA ILE A 560 16.88 -10.83 -16.58
C ILE A 560 16.45 -12.25 -17.03
N ALA A 561 15.14 -12.49 -17.14
CA ALA A 561 14.63 -13.79 -17.62
C ALA A 561 14.97 -14.00 -19.11
N GLY A 562 14.90 -12.97 -19.93
CA GLY A 562 15.28 -12.97 -21.35
C GLY A 562 16.78 -13.21 -21.52
N ALA A 563 17.58 -12.27 -21.02
CA ALA A 563 19.01 -12.24 -21.23
C ALA A 563 19.77 -13.47 -20.68
N ILE A 564 19.40 -13.96 -19.50
CA ILE A 564 20.18 -14.99 -18.78
C ILE A 564 19.53 -16.37 -18.84
N PHE A 565 18.20 -16.44 -18.99
CA PHE A 565 17.43 -17.68 -18.91
C PHE A 565 16.63 -17.99 -20.20
N GLY A 566 16.94 -17.31 -21.30
CA GLY A 566 16.31 -17.53 -22.63
C GLY A 566 14.79 -17.39 -22.61
N GLY A 567 14.28 -16.35 -21.98
CA GLY A 567 12.85 -16.02 -21.94
C GLY A 567 12.01 -16.94 -21.05
N SER A 568 12.62 -17.62 -20.07
CA SER A 568 11.92 -18.59 -19.23
C SER A 568 10.82 -17.96 -18.37
N SER A 569 9.57 -18.25 -18.69
CA SER A 569 8.38 -17.86 -17.90
C SER A 569 8.39 -18.39 -16.47
N ILE A 570 9.12 -19.50 -16.22
CA ILE A 570 9.28 -20.07 -14.88
C ILE A 570 10.07 -19.13 -13.98
N VAL A 571 11.11 -18.48 -14.51
CA VAL A 571 11.94 -17.52 -13.76
C VAL A 571 11.11 -16.29 -13.39
N ALA A 572 10.39 -15.73 -14.34
CA ALA A 572 9.51 -14.59 -14.12
C ALA A 572 8.42 -14.91 -13.08
N THR A 573 7.77 -16.07 -13.19
CA THR A 573 6.77 -16.52 -12.22
C THR A 573 7.38 -16.78 -10.84
N SER A 574 8.60 -17.32 -10.77
CA SER A 574 9.27 -17.59 -9.49
C SER A 574 9.50 -16.33 -8.66
N ALA A 575 9.67 -15.16 -9.29
CA ALA A 575 9.83 -13.89 -8.60
C ALA A 575 8.62 -13.57 -7.70
N TYR A 576 7.41 -13.83 -8.16
CA TYR A 576 6.19 -13.64 -7.35
C TYR A 576 6.13 -14.60 -6.17
N PHE A 577 6.46 -15.88 -6.39
CA PHE A 577 6.50 -16.87 -5.31
C PHE A 577 7.58 -16.55 -4.27
N ILE A 578 8.73 -16.06 -4.69
CA ILE A 578 9.80 -15.60 -3.79
C ILE A 578 9.32 -14.44 -2.95
N GLY A 579 8.63 -13.46 -3.55
CA GLY A 579 8.04 -12.33 -2.84
C GLY A 579 7.03 -12.77 -1.78
N ILE A 580 6.10 -13.67 -2.13
CA ILE A 580 5.11 -14.22 -1.20
C ILE A 580 5.79 -15.00 -0.07
N ALA A 581 6.76 -15.87 -0.40
CA ALA A 581 7.51 -16.62 0.60
C ALA A 581 8.29 -15.71 1.54
N ALA A 582 8.90 -14.63 1.01
CA ALA A 582 9.59 -13.63 1.81
C ALA A 582 8.66 -12.92 2.81
N ILE A 583 7.44 -12.57 2.39
CA ILE A 583 6.43 -11.96 3.26
C ILE A 583 6.04 -12.92 4.40
N ILE A 584 5.71 -14.17 4.06
CA ILE A 584 5.29 -15.18 5.04
C ILE A 584 6.42 -15.47 6.04
N CYS A 585 7.62 -15.73 5.54
CA CYS A 585 8.78 -16.05 6.39
C CYS A 585 9.15 -14.87 7.29
N SER A 586 9.17 -13.64 6.74
CA SER A 586 9.41 -12.43 7.52
C SER A 586 8.33 -12.23 8.58
N GLY A 587 7.05 -12.43 8.25
CA GLY A 587 5.94 -12.35 9.19
C GLY A 587 6.13 -13.30 10.39
N ILE A 588 6.44 -14.58 10.11
CA ILE A 588 6.67 -15.59 11.14
C ILE A 588 7.90 -15.24 12.02
N ILE A 589 9.01 -14.84 11.40
CA ILE A 589 10.25 -14.53 12.11
C ILE A 589 10.10 -13.27 12.97
N LEU A 590 9.56 -12.19 12.39
CA LEU A 590 9.38 -10.92 13.10
C LEU A 590 8.42 -11.09 14.29
N LYS A 591 7.32 -11.84 14.14
CA LYS A 591 6.36 -12.09 15.22
C LYS A 591 7.00 -12.78 16.44
N LYS A 592 8.02 -13.62 16.22
CA LYS A 592 8.75 -14.31 17.30
C LYS A 592 9.78 -13.39 18.00
N THR A 593 9.97 -12.15 17.54
CA THR A 593 10.84 -11.18 18.19
C THR A 593 10.09 -10.41 19.28
N LYS A 594 10.76 -10.02 20.35
CA LYS A 594 10.14 -9.20 21.43
C LYS A 594 9.53 -7.89 20.91
N MET A 595 10.05 -7.35 19.81
CA MET A 595 9.63 -6.08 19.23
C MET A 595 8.22 -6.14 18.62
N PHE A 596 7.84 -7.29 18.01
CA PHE A 596 6.56 -7.51 17.35
C PHE A 596 5.71 -8.58 18.06
N ALA A 597 6.17 -9.09 19.21
CA ALA A 597 5.43 -10.07 19.99
C ALA A 597 4.08 -9.52 20.46
N GLY A 598 3.07 -10.39 20.47
CA GLY A 598 1.70 -10.12 20.88
C GLY A 598 0.74 -10.92 20.02
N ASP A 599 -0.46 -11.19 20.53
CA ASP A 599 -1.49 -11.85 19.72
C ASP A 599 -1.97 -10.90 18.62
N PRO A 600 -2.22 -11.38 17.39
CA PRO A 600 -2.83 -10.57 16.35
C PRO A 600 -4.21 -10.14 16.84
N SER A 601 -4.54 -8.84 16.69
CA SER A 601 -5.84 -8.31 17.09
C SER A 601 -6.95 -9.17 16.52
N PRO A 602 -7.94 -9.59 17.32
CA PRO A 602 -9.08 -10.34 16.81
C PRO A 602 -9.80 -9.49 15.77
N PHE A 603 -10.09 -10.10 14.61
CA PHE A 603 -10.85 -9.44 13.56
C PHE A 603 -12.32 -9.38 13.96
N VAL A 604 -12.66 -8.40 14.81
CA VAL A 604 -14.04 -8.10 15.21
C VAL A 604 -14.49 -6.92 14.36
N MET A 605 -14.92 -7.17 13.14
CA MET A 605 -15.49 -6.15 12.26
C MET A 605 -16.85 -6.60 11.76
N GLU A 606 -17.86 -5.76 11.97
CA GLU A 606 -19.14 -5.93 11.28
C GLU A 606 -18.90 -5.76 9.79
N LEU A 607 -19.46 -6.68 9.01
CA LEU A 607 -19.49 -6.52 7.57
C LEU A 607 -20.51 -5.41 7.26
N PRO A 608 -20.07 -4.22 6.80
CA PRO A 608 -21.00 -3.14 6.49
C PRO A 608 -21.96 -3.60 5.38
N PRO A 609 -23.23 -3.17 5.35
CA PRO A 609 -24.13 -3.52 4.26
C PRO A 609 -23.58 -3.01 2.94
N TYR A 610 -23.79 -3.78 1.84
CA TYR A 610 -23.40 -3.30 0.52
C TYR A 610 -24.18 -2.04 0.15
N HIS A 611 -23.47 -1.06 -0.34
CA HIS A 611 -24.08 0.15 -0.92
C HIS A 611 -23.29 0.59 -2.15
N ILE A 612 -24.02 1.22 -3.08
CA ILE A 612 -23.40 1.78 -4.28
C ILE A 612 -22.72 3.10 -3.85
N PRO A 613 -21.41 3.25 -4.07
CA PRO A 613 -20.71 4.47 -3.71
C PRO A 613 -21.19 5.64 -4.59
N THR A 614 -21.22 6.84 -4.02
CA THR A 614 -21.51 8.04 -4.81
C THR A 614 -20.28 8.42 -5.65
N VAL A 615 -20.50 8.84 -6.89
CA VAL A 615 -19.43 9.24 -7.81
C VAL A 615 -18.52 10.31 -7.17
N GLY A 616 -19.12 11.27 -6.46
CA GLY A 616 -18.38 12.34 -5.80
C GLY A 616 -17.44 11.84 -4.69
N SER A 617 -17.81 10.80 -3.92
CA SER A 617 -16.93 10.23 -2.88
C SER A 617 -15.76 9.46 -3.50
N VAL A 618 -16.02 8.74 -4.59
CA VAL A 618 -14.97 7.99 -5.32
C VAL A 618 -13.96 8.96 -5.93
N LEU A 619 -14.43 9.98 -6.67
CA LEU A 619 -13.56 10.98 -7.31
C LEU A 619 -12.76 11.79 -6.29
N ARG A 620 -13.37 12.14 -5.16
CA ARG A 620 -12.64 12.82 -4.07
C ARG A 620 -11.54 11.95 -3.49
N SER A 621 -11.83 10.68 -3.19
CA SER A 621 -10.84 9.73 -2.67
C SER A 621 -9.70 9.50 -3.67
N MET A 622 -10.03 9.35 -4.95
CA MET A 622 -9.06 9.26 -6.04
C MET A 622 -8.14 10.49 -6.07
N TRP A 623 -8.74 11.70 -6.09
CA TRP A 623 -7.97 12.94 -6.17
C TRP A 623 -7.08 13.18 -4.94
N GLU A 624 -7.59 12.94 -3.72
CA GLU A 624 -6.80 13.09 -2.49
C GLU A 624 -5.59 12.15 -2.46
N ARG A 625 -5.77 10.89 -2.91
CA ARG A 625 -4.67 9.91 -3.02
C ARG A 625 -3.70 10.28 -4.15
N GLY A 626 -4.22 10.62 -5.33
CA GLY A 626 -3.45 11.03 -6.50
C GLY A 626 -2.64 12.30 -6.24
N TRP A 627 -3.26 13.36 -5.71
CA TRP A 627 -2.57 14.60 -5.38
C TRP A 627 -1.48 14.42 -4.32
N SER A 628 -1.76 13.59 -3.31
CA SER A 628 -0.76 13.23 -2.31
C SER A 628 0.45 12.49 -2.91
N PHE A 629 0.23 11.68 -3.95
CA PHE A 629 1.28 11.01 -4.71
C PHE A 629 2.07 12.02 -5.54
N ILE A 630 1.42 12.81 -6.41
CA ILE A 630 2.04 13.82 -7.29
C ILE A 630 2.92 14.79 -6.49
N LYS A 631 2.39 15.36 -5.40
CA LYS A 631 3.14 16.31 -4.59
C LYS A 631 4.41 15.74 -3.97
N LYS A 632 4.42 14.48 -3.59
CA LYS A 632 5.57 13.85 -2.94
C LYS A 632 6.55 13.24 -3.93
N ALA A 633 6.03 12.58 -4.96
CA ALA A 633 6.84 12.06 -6.05
C ALA A 633 7.56 13.21 -6.74
N GLY A 634 6.86 14.28 -7.12
CA GLY A 634 7.45 15.44 -7.78
C GLY A 634 8.55 16.14 -7.00
N THR A 635 8.60 16.05 -5.66
CA THR A 635 9.70 16.69 -4.90
C THR A 635 10.88 15.76 -4.67
N ILE A 636 10.63 14.54 -4.19
CA ILE A 636 11.70 13.60 -3.81
C ILE A 636 12.36 13.01 -5.04
N ILE A 637 11.56 12.62 -6.03
CA ILE A 637 12.09 11.98 -7.24
C ILE A 637 12.87 13.00 -8.07
N THR A 638 12.32 14.21 -8.29
CA THR A 638 13.05 15.26 -9.02
C THR A 638 14.41 15.57 -8.39
N LEU A 639 14.48 15.69 -7.04
CA LEU A 639 15.77 15.92 -6.39
C LEU A 639 16.72 14.73 -6.59
N SER A 640 16.18 13.52 -6.62
CA SER A 640 16.98 12.30 -6.80
C SER A 640 17.46 12.12 -8.23
N THR A 641 16.62 12.44 -9.23
CA THR A 641 17.00 12.37 -10.65
C THR A 641 18.06 13.41 -10.98
N ILE A 642 17.95 14.63 -10.45
CA ILE A 642 19.01 15.64 -10.56
C ILE A 642 20.34 15.13 -9.97
N ALA A 643 20.28 14.49 -8.80
CA ALA A 643 21.51 13.98 -8.17
C ALA A 643 22.11 12.80 -8.96
N VAL A 644 21.27 11.91 -9.50
CA VAL A 644 21.73 10.80 -10.35
C VAL A 644 22.28 11.35 -11.65
N TRP A 645 21.55 12.21 -12.36
CA TRP A 645 22.01 12.85 -13.59
C TRP A 645 23.40 13.52 -13.39
N PHE A 646 23.55 14.36 -12.35
CA PHE A 646 24.82 15.01 -12.04
C PHE A 646 25.94 14.00 -11.81
N THR A 647 25.69 12.92 -11.10
CA THR A 647 26.72 11.91 -10.81
C THR A 647 27.03 11.00 -12.00
N THR A 648 26.12 10.89 -12.98
CA THR A 648 26.30 10.13 -14.22
C THR A 648 27.10 10.93 -15.23
N TYR A 649 26.70 12.17 -15.49
CA TYR A 649 27.28 12.98 -16.56
C TYR A 649 28.50 13.85 -16.14
N PHE A 650 28.89 13.83 -14.85
CA PHE A 650 30.09 14.50 -14.37
C PHE A 650 31.13 13.54 -13.82
N GLY A 651 32.38 13.74 -14.17
CA GLY A 651 33.48 12.87 -13.75
C GLY A 651 34.84 13.53 -13.86
N PHE A 652 35.86 12.71 -13.66
CA PHE A 652 37.25 13.12 -13.75
C PHE A 652 37.95 12.34 -14.85
N VAL A 653 38.26 13.01 -15.96
CA VAL A 653 39.08 12.49 -17.08
C VAL A 653 40.43 13.19 -17.03
N ASP A 654 41.52 12.47 -17.02
CA ASP A 654 42.90 12.97 -16.96
C ASP A 654 43.19 13.99 -15.83
N GLY A 655 42.42 13.87 -14.71
CA GLY A 655 42.60 14.74 -13.56
C GLY A 655 41.81 16.05 -13.62
N SER A 656 41.12 16.35 -14.69
CA SER A 656 40.18 17.48 -14.84
C SER A 656 38.76 17.06 -14.63
N PHE A 657 37.99 17.86 -13.90
CA PHE A 657 36.56 17.68 -13.69
C PHE A 657 35.82 18.27 -14.87
N GLN A 658 35.06 17.46 -15.58
CA GLN A 658 34.31 17.87 -16.78
C GLN A 658 33.00 17.10 -16.92
N MET A 659 32.14 17.58 -17.81
CA MET A 659 30.99 16.86 -18.30
C MET A 659 31.48 15.74 -19.20
N LEU A 660 30.87 14.58 -19.12
CA LEU A 660 31.27 13.36 -19.82
C LEU A 660 30.30 13.10 -20.97
N ASP A 661 30.83 12.63 -22.08
CA ASP A 661 30.05 12.04 -23.17
C ASP A 661 29.65 10.60 -22.81
N GLU A 662 28.68 10.01 -23.48
CA GLU A 662 28.19 8.66 -23.21
C GLU A 662 29.30 7.60 -23.25
N SER A 663 30.27 7.75 -24.16
CA SER A 663 31.46 6.88 -24.25
C SER A 663 32.39 6.96 -23.02
N GLN A 664 32.24 7.98 -22.18
CA GLN A 664 33.13 8.27 -21.04
C GLN A 664 32.46 7.99 -19.67
N ILE A 665 31.28 7.37 -19.64
CA ILE A 665 30.49 7.10 -18.43
C ILE A 665 31.28 6.31 -17.35
N ASP A 666 32.25 5.50 -17.78
CA ASP A 666 33.16 4.77 -16.87
C ASP A 666 33.95 5.67 -15.90
N TYR A 667 34.19 6.93 -16.29
CA TYR A 667 34.92 7.94 -15.52
C TYR A 667 33.99 8.76 -14.61
N SER A 668 32.68 8.51 -14.64
CA SER A 668 31.68 9.23 -13.88
C SER A 668 31.86 9.11 -12.35
N ILE A 669 31.32 10.07 -11.63
CA ILE A 669 31.26 9.99 -10.17
C ILE A 669 30.45 8.76 -9.77
N LEU A 670 29.37 8.45 -10.48
CA LEU A 670 28.51 7.31 -10.23
C LEU A 670 29.25 5.98 -10.41
N ALA A 671 30.07 5.85 -11.46
CA ALA A 671 30.93 4.68 -11.68
C ALA A 671 31.96 4.51 -10.54
N LYS A 672 32.57 5.61 -10.06
CA LYS A 672 33.49 5.57 -8.92
C LYS A 672 32.78 5.15 -7.63
N ILE A 673 31.57 5.63 -7.40
CA ILE A 673 30.74 5.21 -6.25
C ILE A 673 30.39 3.73 -6.40
N GLY A 674 29.98 3.31 -7.62
CA GLY A 674 29.68 1.93 -7.93
C GLY A 674 30.87 1.00 -7.63
N ASN A 675 32.05 1.33 -8.13
CA ASN A 675 33.28 0.58 -7.85
C ASN A 675 33.64 0.52 -6.37
N ALA A 676 33.44 1.62 -5.62
CA ALA A 676 33.69 1.66 -4.17
C ALA A 676 32.76 0.77 -3.36
N ILE A 677 31.56 0.46 -3.88
CA ILE A 677 30.53 -0.33 -3.20
C ILE A 677 30.48 -1.77 -3.76
N ALA A 678 30.88 -2.01 -5.02
CA ALA A 678 30.77 -3.28 -5.74
C ALA A 678 31.34 -4.48 -4.97
N TRP A 679 32.39 -4.27 -4.18
CA TRP A 679 33.01 -5.33 -3.36
C TRP A 679 32.00 -5.98 -2.38
N ILE A 680 30.97 -5.25 -1.96
CA ILE A 680 29.91 -5.78 -1.06
C ILE A 680 29.15 -6.91 -1.76
N PHE A 681 28.99 -6.84 -3.09
CA PHE A 681 28.22 -7.78 -3.88
C PHE A 681 29.06 -8.94 -4.49
N VAL A 682 30.38 -8.88 -4.37
CA VAL A 682 31.29 -10.00 -4.76
C VAL A 682 30.86 -11.35 -4.16
N PRO A 683 30.46 -11.45 -2.87
CA PRO A 683 29.97 -12.70 -2.32
C PRO A 683 28.70 -13.26 -2.98
N GLN A 684 27.93 -12.39 -3.66
CA GLN A 684 26.68 -12.72 -4.38
C GLN A 684 26.90 -13.00 -5.88
N GLY A 685 28.16 -12.88 -6.36
CA GLY A 685 28.53 -13.24 -7.72
C GLY A 685 28.38 -12.14 -8.78
N TRP A 686 27.97 -10.92 -8.41
CA TRP A 686 27.78 -9.77 -9.31
C TRP A 686 28.43 -8.48 -8.78
N GLY A 687 29.68 -8.61 -8.30
CA GLY A 687 30.47 -7.51 -7.74
C GLY A 687 31.11 -6.60 -8.81
N ASN A 688 30.44 -6.31 -9.93
CA ASN A 688 30.83 -5.34 -10.91
C ASN A 688 30.17 -3.99 -10.61
N TRP A 689 30.76 -2.90 -11.12
CA TRP A 689 30.24 -1.56 -10.83
C TRP A 689 28.94 -1.28 -11.59
N GLN A 690 28.78 -1.81 -12.80
CA GLN A 690 27.58 -1.61 -13.63
C GLN A 690 26.33 -2.15 -12.92
N ALA A 691 26.31 -3.41 -12.49
CA ALA A 691 25.20 -4.00 -11.75
C ALA A 691 24.97 -3.29 -10.42
N THR A 692 26.04 -2.82 -9.78
CA THR A 692 25.93 -2.04 -8.53
C THR A 692 25.22 -0.71 -8.76
N VAL A 693 25.61 0.01 -9.81
CA VAL A 693 25.00 1.27 -10.24
C VAL A 693 23.55 1.06 -10.62
N ALA A 694 23.22 0.04 -11.43
CA ALA A 694 21.85 -0.30 -11.79
C ALA A 694 20.99 -0.58 -10.55
N SER A 695 21.53 -1.25 -9.52
CA SER A 695 20.81 -1.45 -8.26
C SER A 695 20.58 -0.14 -7.49
N ILE A 696 21.50 0.83 -7.57
CA ILE A 696 21.37 2.15 -6.92
C ILE A 696 20.34 3.01 -7.67
N THR A 697 20.43 3.09 -9.01
CA THR A 697 19.45 3.83 -9.81
C THR A 697 18.04 3.25 -9.67
N GLY A 698 17.93 1.93 -9.55
CA GLY A 698 16.69 1.24 -9.21
C GLY A 698 16.08 1.58 -7.83
N LEU A 699 16.77 2.34 -6.98
CA LEU A 699 16.14 2.93 -5.78
C LEU A 699 15.36 4.22 -6.11
N VAL A 700 15.70 4.91 -7.17
CA VAL A 700 14.94 6.07 -7.66
C VAL A 700 13.60 5.57 -8.19
N ALA A 701 13.66 4.73 -9.21
CA ALA A 701 12.52 4.03 -9.80
C ALA A 701 12.99 2.64 -10.28
N LYS A 702 12.18 1.61 -10.12
CA LYS A 702 12.63 0.23 -10.40
C LYS A 702 12.80 -0.07 -11.89
N GLU A 703 12.06 0.60 -12.72
CA GLU A 703 12.19 0.59 -14.18
C GLU A 703 13.56 1.12 -14.64
N ASN A 704 14.15 2.08 -13.94
CA ASN A 704 15.47 2.63 -14.27
C ASN A 704 16.59 1.57 -14.20
N ILE A 705 16.36 0.39 -13.66
CA ILE A 705 17.33 -0.71 -13.74
C ILE A 705 17.51 -1.12 -15.19
N VAL A 706 16.41 -1.22 -15.95
CA VAL A 706 16.44 -1.63 -17.37
C VAL A 706 17.20 -0.59 -18.19
N GLY A 707 16.78 0.68 -18.13
CA GLY A 707 17.46 1.75 -18.87
C GLY A 707 18.95 1.90 -18.49
N THR A 708 19.28 1.81 -17.19
CA THR A 708 20.70 1.85 -16.76
C THR A 708 21.49 0.66 -17.29
N MET A 709 20.89 -0.54 -17.29
CA MET A 709 21.54 -1.73 -17.84
C MET A 709 21.69 -1.62 -19.36
N GLY A 710 20.69 -1.10 -20.07
CA GLY A 710 20.76 -0.78 -21.50
C GLY A 710 21.96 0.11 -21.82
N ILE A 711 22.07 1.26 -21.19
CA ILE A 711 23.17 2.20 -21.38
C ILE A 711 24.54 1.58 -21.02
N LEU A 712 24.64 0.88 -19.88
CA LEU A 712 25.94 0.40 -19.38
C LEU A 712 26.42 -0.90 -20.05
N TYR A 713 25.57 -1.64 -20.74
CA TYR A 713 25.90 -2.88 -21.44
C TYR A 713 25.64 -2.80 -22.96
N GLY A 714 24.96 -1.73 -23.46
CA GLY A 714 24.62 -1.56 -24.88
C GLY A 714 25.70 -0.91 -25.78
N GLY A 715 26.79 -0.42 -25.20
CA GLY A 715 27.83 0.31 -25.95
C GLY A 715 28.86 -0.55 -26.71
N GLY A 716 28.54 -1.80 -27.10
CA GLY A 716 29.43 -2.73 -27.79
C GLY A 716 28.82 -3.26 -29.11
N ASP A 717 29.63 -4.03 -29.87
CA ASP A 717 29.23 -4.63 -31.17
C ASP A 717 28.15 -5.75 -31.05
N GLY A 718 27.45 -5.87 -29.95
CA GLY A 718 26.42 -6.91 -29.64
C GLY A 718 25.23 -6.37 -28.86
N THR A 719 24.11 -7.10 -28.91
CA THR A 719 22.90 -6.72 -28.19
C THR A 719 23.12 -6.67 -26.69
N VAL A 720 22.36 -5.83 -25.98
CA VAL A 720 22.37 -5.72 -24.52
C VAL A 720 22.20 -7.09 -23.85
N TYR A 721 21.36 -7.97 -24.41
CA TYR A 721 21.14 -9.33 -23.94
C TYR A 721 22.37 -10.21 -24.00
N GLN A 722 23.15 -10.12 -25.08
CA GLN A 722 24.41 -10.87 -25.23
C GLN A 722 25.46 -10.37 -24.23
N ALA A 723 25.57 -9.06 -24.04
CA ALA A 723 26.47 -8.47 -23.07
C ALA A 723 26.12 -8.87 -21.63
N LEU A 724 24.83 -8.89 -21.28
CA LEU A 724 24.33 -9.35 -20.00
C LEU A 724 24.58 -10.86 -19.78
N ALA A 725 24.34 -11.70 -20.81
CA ALA A 725 24.64 -13.12 -20.77
C ALA A 725 26.13 -13.41 -20.56
N GLY A 726 27.02 -12.56 -21.09
CA GLY A 726 28.46 -12.61 -20.85
C GLY A 726 28.88 -12.14 -19.46
N ALA A 727 28.20 -11.15 -18.90
CA ALA A 727 28.52 -10.55 -17.61
C ALA A 727 28.00 -11.35 -16.40
N PHE A 728 26.91 -12.09 -16.55
CA PHE A 728 26.26 -12.84 -15.50
C PHE A 728 26.25 -14.34 -15.78
N THR A 729 26.52 -15.13 -14.75
CA THR A 729 26.17 -16.55 -14.74
C THR A 729 24.71 -16.73 -14.34
N THR A 730 24.08 -17.86 -14.70
CA THR A 730 22.70 -18.14 -14.29
C THR A 730 22.46 -17.97 -12.77
N ALA A 731 23.44 -18.38 -11.96
CA ALA A 731 23.37 -18.25 -10.49
C ALA A 731 23.51 -16.77 -10.03
N SER A 732 24.42 -16.00 -10.66
CA SER A 732 24.62 -14.59 -10.29
C SER A 732 23.48 -13.70 -10.79
N GLY A 733 22.95 -13.94 -11.99
CA GLY A 733 21.79 -13.24 -12.51
C GLY A 733 20.54 -13.49 -11.69
N PHE A 734 20.29 -14.73 -11.27
CA PHE A 734 19.18 -15.02 -10.37
C PHE A 734 19.37 -14.38 -8.99
N SER A 735 20.60 -14.33 -8.47
CA SER A 735 20.93 -13.61 -7.23
C SER A 735 20.67 -12.10 -7.35
N PHE A 736 21.07 -11.49 -8.47
CA PHE A 736 20.81 -10.08 -8.77
C PHE A 736 19.31 -9.79 -8.84
N LEU A 737 18.53 -10.65 -9.53
CA LEU A 737 17.08 -10.57 -9.57
C LEU A 737 16.49 -10.61 -8.16
N VAL A 738 16.85 -11.58 -7.35
CA VAL A 738 16.32 -11.75 -5.99
C VAL A 738 16.68 -10.56 -5.09
N PHE A 739 17.92 -10.05 -5.20
CA PHE A 739 18.32 -8.87 -4.44
C PHE A 739 17.45 -7.65 -4.78
N ASN A 740 17.33 -7.30 -6.06
CA ASN A 740 16.56 -6.14 -6.52
C ASN A 740 15.05 -6.30 -6.31
N LEU A 741 14.57 -7.54 -6.26
CA LEU A 741 13.20 -7.86 -5.91
C LEU A 741 12.89 -7.52 -4.44
N LEU A 742 13.76 -7.93 -3.51
CA LEU A 742 13.51 -7.88 -2.07
C LEU A 742 14.13 -6.67 -1.36
N CYS A 743 15.07 -5.95 -1.98
CA CYS A 743 15.72 -4.78 -1.38
C CYS A 743 14.72 -3.62 -1.18
N ALA A 744 15.20 -2.51 -0.64
CA ALA A 744 14.41 -1.31 -0.44
C ALA A 744 13.67 -0.92 -1.73
N PRO A 745 12.39 -0.52 -1.65
CA PRO A 745 11.62 -0.11 -2.81
C PRO A 745 12.07 1.26 -3.35
N CYS A 746 11.42 1.73 -4.43
CA CYS A 746 11.68 3.05 -5.00
C CYS A 746 11.45 4.17 -3.98
N PHE A 747 12.06 5.35 -4.21
CA PHE A 747 11.99 6.50 -3.30
C PHE A 747 10.55 6.95 -3.01
N ALA A 748 9.63 6.84 -3.98
CA ALA A 748 8.22 7.12 -3.74
C ALA A 748 7.63 6.22 -2.66
N ALA A 749 7.92 4.91 -2.72
CA ALA A 749 7.48 3.95 -1.72
C ALA A 749 8.21 4.13 -0.38
N MET A 750 9.51 4.47 -0.39
CA MET A 750 10.24 4.84 0.84
C MET A 750 9.62 6.07 1.51
N GLY A 751 9.19 7.07 0.73
CA GLY A 751 8.44 8.23 1.22
C GLY A 751 7.11 7.84 1.88
N ALA A 752 6.41 6.85 1.32
CA ALA A 752 5.20 6.28 1.94
C ALA A 752 5.53 5.53 3.23
N ILE A 753 6.59 4.70 3.25
CA ILE A 753 7.08 4.02 4.47
C ILE A 753 7.39 5.04 5.57
N LYS A 754 8.14 6.10 5.26
CA LYS A 754 8.47 7.16 6.23
C LYS A 754 7.23 7.79 6.86
N ARG A 755 6.20 8.01 6.05
CA ARG A 755 4.94 8.59 6.53
C ARG A 755 4.15 7.62 7.40
N GLU A 756 3.98 6.36 6.96
CA GLU A 756 3.17 5.38 7.69
C GLU A 756 3.87 4.86 8.96
N MET A 757 5.20 4.87 9.01
CA MET A 757 5.97 4.56 10.21
C MET A 757 5.93 5.68 11.27
N ASN A 758 5.69 6.92 10.87
CA ASN A 758 5.64 8.12 11.71
C ASN A 758 6.82 8.24 12.72
N SER A 759 7.98 7.66 12.38
CA SER A 759 9.19 7.65 13.21
C SER A 759 10.41 7.41 12.35
N ALA A 760 11.43 8.29 12.46
CA ALA A 760 12.67 8.13 11.73
C ALA A 760 13.39 6.82 12.10
N LYS A 761 13.34 6.42 13.38
CA LYS A 761 13.93 5.17 13.87
C LYS A 761 13.31 3.95 13.16
N TRP A 762 12.00 3.90 13.07
CA TRP A 762 11.29 2.80 12.43
C TRP A 762 11.44 2.80 10.91
N PHE A 763 11.55 3.99 10.30
CA PHE A 763 11.84 4.12 8.88
C PHE A 763 13.19 3.49 8.54
N TRP A 764 14.27 3.91 9.21
CA TRP A 764 15.61 3.36 8.95
C TRP A 764 15.71 1.87 9.30
N PHE A 765 15.00 1.44 10.35
CA PHE A 765 14.90 0.02 10.67
C PHE A 765 14.23 -0.77 9.54
N ALA A 766 13.14 -0.26 8.96
CA ALA A 766 12.44 -0.90 7.85
C ALA A 766 13.34 -1.03 6.61
N ILE A 767 13.99 0.06 6.20
CA ILE A 767 14.90 0.06 5.06
C ILE A 767 16.11 -0.87 5.30
N GLY A 768 16.72 -0.79 6.47
CA GLY A 768 17.83 -1.67 6.86
C GLY A 768 17.43 -3.14 6.88
N TYR A 769 16.22 -3.45 7.37
CA TYR A 769 15.67 -4.80 7.35
C TYR A 769 15.49 -5.32 5.92
N GLN A 770 14.87 -4.53 5.03
CA GLN A 770 14.62 -4.91 3.63
C GLN A 770 15.94 -5.15 2.89
N CYS A 771 16.89 -4.22 2.96
CA CYS A 771 18.20 -4.38 2.32
C CYS A 771 18.99 -5.55 2.90
N GLY A 772 19.01 -5.70 4.22
CA GLY A 772 19.72 -6.80 4.90
C GLY A 772 19.11 -8.16 4.58
N PHE A 773 17.77 -8.27 4.59
CA PHE A 773 17.07 -9.48 4.23
C PHE A 773 17.31 -9.86 2.76
N ALA A 774 17.20 -8.89 1.84
CA ALA A 774 17.50 -9.11 0.43
C ALA A 774 18.93 -9.59 0.21
N TYR A 775 19.90 -8.97 0.90
CA TYR A 775 21.31 -9.35 0.82
C TYR A 775 21.56 -10.80 1.29
N LEU A 776 20.97 -11.18 2.42
CA LEU A 776 21.15 -12.54 2.96
C LEU A 776 20.51 -13.60 2.07
N VAL A 777 19.30 -13.32 1.54
CA VAL A 777 18.60 -14.25 0.64
C VAL A 777 19.36 -14.39 -0.68
N ALA A 778 19.79 -13.28 -1.30
CA ALA A 778 20.54 -13.30 -2.55
C ALA A 778 21.90 -14.02 -2.39
N LEU A 779 22.61 -13.83 -1.27
CA LEU A 779 23.83 -14.56 -0.95
C LEU A 779 23.59 -16.07 -0.87
N VAL A 780 22.54 -16.48 -0.16
CA VAL A 780 22.16 -17.91 -0.04
C VAL A 780 21.83 -18.47 -1.41
N VAL A 781 21.03 -17.77 -2.20
CA VAL A 781 20.64 -18.17 -3.56
C VAL A 781 21.87 -18.38 -4.43
N TYR A 782 22.76 -17.38 -4.50
CA TYR A 782 23.98 -17.49 -5.31
C TYR A 782 24.87 -18.65 -4.88
N ARG A 783 25.16 -18.77 -3.58
CA ARG A 783 26.08 -19.78 -3.09
C ARG A 783 25.53 -21.19 -3.21
N ILE A 784 24.25 -21.39 -3.00
CA ILE A 784 23.64 -22.71 -3.16
C ILE A 784 23.49 -23.05 -4.65
N ALA A 785 22.87 -22.19 -5.46
CA ALA A 785 22.73 -22.43 -6.89
C ALA A 785 24.10 -22.56 -7.58
N GLY A 786 25.05 -21.69 -7.24
CA GLY A 786 26.40 -21.72 -7.79
C GLY A 786 27.20 -22.98 -7.50
N LEU A 787 26.99 -23.63 -6.35
CA LEU A 787 27.59 -24.95 -6.04
C LEU A 787 27.02 -26.05 -6.93
N PHE A 788 25.72 -25.99 -7.29
CA PHE A 788 25.10 -26.99 -8.18
C PHE A 788 25.42 -26.73 -9.66
N THR A 789 25.54 -25.47 -10.08
CA THR A 789 25.85 -25.08 -11.46
C THR A 789 27.35 -25.02 -11.74
N GLY A 790 28.22 -25.15 -10.73
CA GLY A 790 29.65 -24.98 -10.88
C GLY A 790 30.13 -23.52 -11.00
N ALA A 791 29.22 -22.57 -10.86
CA ALA A 791 29.55 -21.12 -10.96
C ALA A 791 30.38 -20.61 -9.76
N CYS A 792 30.43 -21.32 -8.64
CA CYS A 792 31.26 -20.98 -7.51
C CYS A 792 31.90 -22.24 -6.86
N SER A 793 33.12 -22.06 -6.33
CA SER A 793 33.78 -23.06 -5.52
C SER A 793 33.34 -23.04 -4.05
N PHE A 794 33.44 -24.17 -3.37
CA PHE A 794 33.18 -24.24 -1.94
C PHE A 794 34.21 -23.39 -1.17
N GLY A 795 33.77 -22.42 -0.41
CA GLY A 795 34.61 -21.48 0.32
C GLY A 795 33.92 -20.96 1.59
N ILE A 796 34.54 -19.99 2.25
CA ILE A 796 34.04 -19.38 3.50
C ILE A 796 32.58 -18.88 3.33
N TRP A 797 32.26 -18.24 2.22
CA TRP A 797 30.92 -17.72 1.96
C TRP A 797 29.87 -18.82 1.73
N SER A 798 30.30 -20.01 1.25
CA SER A 798 29.40 -21.17 1.14
C SER A 798 29.06 -21.74 2.53
N VAL A 799 30.02 -21.73 3.46
CA VAL A 799 29.78 -22.12 4.86
C VAL A 799 28.85 -21.11 5.52
N VAL A 800 29.05 -19.81 5.29
CA VAL A 800 28.17 -18.75 5.79
C VAL A 800 26.76 -18.91 5.24
N ALA A 801 26.59 -19.20 3.94
CA ALA A 801 25.29 -19.41 3.33
C ALA A 801 24.55 -20.61 3.95
N ILE A 802 25.24 -21.74 4.16
CA ILE A 802 24.66 -22.92 4.82
C ILE A 802 24.26 -22.59 6.26
N ALA A 803 25.14 -21.90 7.01
CA ALA A 803 24.83 -21.48 8.38
C ALA A 803 23.59 -20.55 8.42
N LEU A 804 23.45 -19.63 7.45
CA LEU A 804 22.29 -18.76 7.33
C LEU A 804 21.02 -19.55 7.04
N VAL A 805 21.06 -20.56 6.18
CA VAL A 805 19.92 -21.46 5.92
C VAL A 805 19.51 -22.19 7.19
N VAL A 806 20.47 -22.76 7.91
CA VAL A 806 20.21 -23.46 9.19
C VAL A 806 19.59 -22.48 10.20
N LEU A 807 20.16 -21.29 10.33
CA LEU A 807 19.63 -20.24 11.21
C LEU A 807 18.21 -19.82 10.81
N PHE A 808 17.95 -19.66 9.52
CA PHE A 808 16.64 -19.29 8.99
C PHE A 808 15.59 -20.36 9.31
N PHE A 809 15.90 -21.64 9.05
CA PHE A 809 15.01 -22.74 9.44
C PHE A 809 14.85 -22.86 10.95
N PHE A 810 15.91 -22.65 11.72
CA PHE A 810 15.82 -22.62 13.18
C PHE A 810 14.87 -21.51 13.65
N MET A 811 14.97 -20.30 13.09
CA MET A 811 14.09 -19.19 13.44
C MET A 811 12.63 -19.44 12.99
N LEU A 812 12.42 -20.12 11.85
CA LEU A 812 11.09 -20.50 11.39
C LEU A 812 10.44 -21.59 12.26
N LEU A 813 11.21 -22.60 12.68
CA LEU A 813 10.71 -23.78 13.41
C LEU A 813 10.71 -23.58 14.92
N ARG A 814 11.53 -22.65 15.44
CA ARG A 814 11.59 -22.35 16.87
C ARG A 814 10.17 -22.02 17.39
N PRO A 815 9.71 -22.68 18.48
CA PRO A 815 8.45 -22.29 19.13
C PRO A 815 8.50 -20.83 19.55
N ASP A 816 7.36 -20.17 19.54
CA ASP A 816 7.28 -18.75 19.94
C ASP A 816 7.71 -18.58 21.39
N PRO A 817 8.83 -17.90 21.68
CA PRO A 817 9.34 -17.74 23.03
C PRO A 817 8.41 -16.85 23.90
N ASN A 818 7.47 -16.13 23.27
CA ASN A 818 6.54 -15.24 23.94
C ASN A 818 5.16 -15.89 24.17
N LYS A 819 4.89 -17.08 23.61
CA LYS A 819 3.73 -17.88 24.04
C LYS A 819 4.03 -18.44 25.41
N LYS A 820 3.29 -17.99 26.41
CA LYS A 820 3.27 -18.68 27.72
C LYS A 820 2.98 -20.14 27.43
N VAL A 821 3.89 -21.01 27.80
CA VAL A 821 3.71 -22.46 27.71
C VAL A 821 2.48 -22.78 28.56
N LYS A 822 1.38 -23.15 27.92
CA LYS A 822 0.30 -23.83 28.61
C LYS A 822 0.92 -25.10 29.16
N THR A 823 0.95 -25.21 30.46
CA THR A 823 1.63 -26.29 31.19
C THR A 823 1.06 -27.62 30.73
N SER A 824 1.94 -28.61 30.55
CA SER A 824 1.68 -29.97 30.07
C SER A 824 0.61 -30.78 30.84
N LYS A 825 -0.11 -30.21 31.77
CA LYS A 825 -1.25 -30.81 32.44
C LYS A 825 -2.59 -30.70 31.70
N GLU A 826 -2.71 -29.78 30.71
CA GLU A 826 -3.94 -29.64 29.94
C GLU A 826 -4.05 -30.64 28.76
N PHE A 827 -2.95 -31.31 28.39
CA PHE A 827 -2.99 -32.35 27.34
C PHE A 827 -3.39 -33.75 27.85
N LEU A 828 -3.50 -33.94 29.14
CA LEU A 828 -3.86 -35.25 29.75
C LEU A 828 -5.34 -35.38 30.15
N ASN A 829 -6.11 -34.29 30.03
CA ASN A 829 -7.53 -34.25 30.37
C ASN A 829 -8.46 -33.76 29.24
N ALA A 830 -8.00 -33.79 27.97
CA ALA A 830 -8.86 -33.48 26.82
C ALA A 830 -9.24 -34.76 26.08
#